data_9c24d5b89eb5d4a4bc07f60b6f5fd87c
#
_entry.id   9c24d5b89eb5d4a4bc07f60b6f5fd87c
#
_cell.length_a   1.000
_cell.length_b   1.000
_cell.length_c   1.000
_cell.angle_alpha   90.00
_cell.angle_beta   90.00
_cell.angle_gamma   90.00
#
_symmetry.space_group_name_H-M   'P 1'
#
loop_
_entity.id
_entity.type
_entity.pdbx_description
1 polymer ?
#
loop_
_entity_poly.entity_id
_entity_poly.type
_entity_poly.pdbx_seq_one_letter_code
_entity_poly.pdbx_strand_id
1 'polypeptide(L)'
;MRSHAWALLFTAACFSAPAWGQSRAGENATRTADDAFGVAVGNDRIGLYNERDARGFSPLAAGNVRIEGLYYDMRGIIPSRVLASTAIRVGLAAQNYPFPAPTGIADYTLRAVQYKNTFSNVIVLGPNAGYSIEFDGQRVIVPDKFGVAFGMWSRKDDQVPGDSNGSMGSYAIVPRWKPYDGAEVTAFLTYGGILEDKFNPLVFTSGPFLPPDIYAKFFGQDWSLANTYFLSYGSFAKLPMGDHWTLNAGVFRHNTHTDGLVADLYLNTDQAGLPATHTVTKEWPQKNPSVSGEARLTGVFQGENLRQTVHVMTRGRTFERFFGGSARANITPVPVGEPIFIPEPDWTYGVKSVDAVQQWAVGAQYQLAWRKLGEVSIGVQQVDYKKEIRSLSGAPAMKTTDKPTFVNSAVAVNVTPKLVAYASFAQGLEEAPIAPENALNANEAPPAIHTEQHDFGIRYRIAPRLNFILGYFDIEKPYFNVDAGRVYRNLGDETHKGYEISLAGPVTGRLNLVLGAVLQKPEVSGEAVQAGLIGPKPVSQAETTLRLNLDYRTPWIEGLSVDAAWVYVGERAATSRTFTELGGKQLNVKDYQTLDLGMRYRFKIGTHRSTLRAQVFNVFDTFTWKVYPSGGLYVTNPRNFGMSLATDF
;
A
#
# COMPACT_ATOMS: atom_id res chain seq x y z
N MET A 1 7.91 -36.39 -31.67
CA MET A 1 6.68 -35.97 -30.98
C MET A 1 6.73 -36.38 -29.50
N ARG A 2 7.28 -35.62 -28.61
CA ARG A 2 7.24 -35.69 -27.12
C ARG A 2 8.31 -34.76 -26.56
N SER A 3 8.09 -33.44 -26.59
CA SER A 3 9.02 -32.49 -25.96
C SER A 3 8.45 -31.14 -25.54
N HIS A 4 7.13 -31.02 -25.33
CA HIS A 4 6.52 -29.70 -25.02
C HIS A 4 5.83 -29.60 -23.65
N ALA A 5 6.02 -30.57 -22.75
CA ALA A 5 5.26 -30.59 -21.48
C ALA A 5 6.02 -30.09 -20.24
N TRP A 6 7.27 -29.62 -20.36
CA TRP A 6 8.13 -29.36 -19.18
C TRP A 6 8.58 -27.90 -18.99
N ALA A 7 8.14 -26.97 -19.85
CA ALA A 7 8.53 -25.56 -19.78
C ALA A 7 7.70 -24.73 -18.76
N LEU A 8 6.72 -25.31 -18.08
CA LEU A 8 5.69 -24.56 -17.32
C LEU A 8 5.91 -24.45 -15.82
N LEU A 9 7.01 -24.94 -15.25
CA LEU A 9 7.12 -25.02 -13.78
C LEU A 9 8.01 -23.96 -13.11
N PHE A 10 8.80 -23.19 -13.85
CA PHE A 10 9.67 -22.17 -13.25
C PHE A 10 9.48 -20.73 -13.77
N THR A 11 8.61 -20.52 -14.74
CA THR A 11 8.28 -19.17 -15.25
C THR A 11 7.06 -18.53 -14.61
N ALA A 12 6.46 -19.17 -13.61
CA ALA A 12 5.20 -18.72 -13.01
C ALA A 12 5.32 -17.57 -11.99
N ALA A 13 6.53 -17.07 -11.73
CA ALA A 13 6.72 -16.06 -10.69
C ALA A 13 6.88 -14.62 -11.21
N CYS A 14 7.08 -14.44 -12.52
CA CYS A 14 7.15 -13.10 -13.13
C CYS A 14 6.01 -12.81 -14.12
N PHE A 15 5.08 -13.73 -14.30
CA PHE A 15 3.88 -13.41 -15.04
C PHE A 15 2.79 -13.07 -14.04
N SER A 16 2.47 -11.79 -13.94
CA SER A 16 1.10 -11.39 -13.60
C SER A 16 0.18 -12.36 -14.33
N ALA A 17 -0.68 -13.05 -13.58
CA ALA A 17 -1.71 -13.89 -14.22
C ALA A 17 -2.31 -13.07 -15.36
N PRO A 18 -2.49 -13.64 -16.57
CA PRO A 18 -3.03 -12.88 -17.68
C PRO A 18 -4.29 -12.21 -17.16
N ALA A 19 -4.29 -10.88 -17.18
CA ALA A 19 -5.46 -10.11 -16.80
C ALA A 19 -6.56 -10.56 -17.76
N TRP A 20 -7.38 -11.47 -17.28
CA TRP A 20 -8.54 -11.98 -18.02
C TRP A 20 -9.34 -10.75 -18.39
N GLY A 21 -9.57 -10.55 -19.67
CA GLY A 21 -10.15 -9.35 -20.25
C GLY A 21 -11.18 -8.74 -19.34
N GLN A 22 -10.99 -7.55 -18.98
CA GLN A 22 -11.48 -6.76 -17.83
C GLN A 22 -12.98 -6.80 -17.61
N SER A 23 -13.51 -8.04 -17.50
CA SER A 23 -14.86 -8.36 -17.09
C SER A 23 -15.00 -8.01 -15.62
N ARG A 24 -15.71 -6.93 -15.32
CA ARG A 24 -16.00 -6.53 -13.94
C ARG A 24 -16.90 -7.52 -13.22
N ALA A 25 -17.80 -8.17 -13.95
CA ALA A 25 -18.67 -9.21 -13.40
C ALA A 25 -17.90 -10.46 -12.93
N GLY A 26 -16.68 -10.67 -13.41
CA GLY A 26 -15.83 -11.80 -13.04
C GLY A 26 -14.86 -11.55 -11.89
N GLU A 27 -14.69 -10.31 -11.43
CA GLU A 27 -13.71 -9.93 -10.41
C GLU A 27 -13.93 -10.66 -9.08
N ASN A 28 -12.84 -11.21 -8.53
CA ASN A 28 -12.85 -11.89 -7.23
C ASN A 28 -11.41 -12.06 -6.73
N ALA A 29 -11.00 -11.24 -5.78
CA ALA A 29 -9.65 -11.26 -5.24
C ALA A 29 -9.31 -12.60 -4.55
N THR A 30 -10.25 -13.21 -3.80
CA THR A 30 -10.04 -14.49 -3.11
C THR A 30 -9.73 -15.65 -4.07
N ARG A 31 -10.27 -15.61 -5.29
CA ARG A 31 -10.00 -16.64 -6.32
C ARG A 31 -8.74 -16.36 -7.13
N THR A 32 -8.27 -15.12 -7.12
CA THR A 32 -7.12 -14.66 -7.90
C THR A 32 -5.83 -14.76 -7.09
N ALA A 33 -5.91 -14.71 -5.76
CA ALA A 33 -4.77 -14.72 -4.87
C ALA A 33 -3.97 -16.03 -4.94
N ASP A 34 -2.66 -15.91 -5.10
CA ASP A 34 -1.68 -17.01 -5.05
C ASP A 34 -1.05 -17.15 -3.66
N ASP A 35 -1.15 -16.10 -2.85
CA ASP A 35 -0.72 -16.01 -1.45
C ASP A 35 -1.68 -15.10 -0.65
N ALA A 36 -1.44 -14.98 0.67
CA ALA A 36 -2.24 -14.16 1.57
C ALA A 36 -1.59 -12.81 1.90
N PHE A 37 -0.54 -12.40 1.20
CA PHE A 37 0.20 -11.19 1.57
C PHE A 37 -0.53 -9.91 1.18
N GLY A 38 -1.09 -9.85 -0.01
CA GLY A 38 -1.95 -8.73 -0.39
C GLY A 38 -2.24 -8.68 -1.87
N VAL A 39 -3.53 -8.65 -2.22
CA VAL A 39 -3.98 -8.49 -3.59
C VAL A 39 -5.22 -7.61 -3.64
N ALA A 40 -5.29 -6.73 -4.64
CA ALA A 40 -6.49 -5.99 -4.97
C ALA A 40 -6.85 -6.22 -6.44
N VAL A 41 -8.15 -6.48 -6.71
CA VAL A 41 -8.71 -6.66 -8.05
C VAL A 41 -10.06 -5.96 -8.10
N GLY A 42 -10.18 -4.93 -8.93
CA GLY A 42 -11.38 -4.09 -8.97
C GLY A 42 -11.66 -3.44 -7.61
N ASN A 43 -12.82 -3.76 -7.04
CA ASN A 43 -13.24 -3.25 -5.73
C ASN A 43 -12.92 -4.21 -4.56
N ASP A 44 -12.36 -5.39 -4.85
CA ASP A 44 -11.95 -6.34 -3.82
C ASP A 44 -10.51 -6.12 -3.40
N ARG A 45 -10.25 -6.01 -2.09
CA ARG A 45 -8.92 -5.99 -1.49
C ARG A 45 -8.85 -7.01 -0.37
N ILE A 46 -7.88 -7.90 -0.42
CA ILE A 46 -7.66 -8.96 0.56
C ILE A 46 -6.18 -9.12 0.90
N GLY A 47 -5.89 -9.84 1.97
CA GLY A 47 -4.53 -10.17 2.40
C GLY A 47 -4.05 -9.34 3.59
N LEU A 48 -2.88 -9.73 4.12
CA LEU A 48 -2.28 -9.17 5.33
C LEU A 48 -1.81 -7.73 5.16
N TYR A 49 -1.26 -7.39 3.99
CA TYR A 49 -0.51 -6.19 3.71
C TYR A 49 -1.15 -5.31 2.64
N ASN A 50 -0.69 -4.08 2.59
CA ASN A 50 -1.03 -3.11 1.57
C ASN A 50 0.20 -2.23 1.27
N GLU A 51 0.06 -1.31 0.34
CA GLU A 51 1.15 -0.42 -0.08
C GLU A 51 1.66 0.54 1.01
N ARG A 52 0.90 0.70 2.10
CA ARG A 52 1.23 1.58 3.23
C ARG A 52 1.71 0.82 4.46
N ASP A 53 1.46 -0.48 4.50
CA ASP A 53 1.83 -1.35 5.62
C ASP A 53 2.15 -2.75 5.13
N ALA A 54 3.42 -3.13 5.23
CA ALA A 54 3.93 -4.48 5.06
C ALA A 54 4.96 -4.72 6.17
N ARG A 55 4.70 -5.70 7.04
CA ARG A 55 5.56 -6.03 8.19
C ARG A 55 5.79 -4.86 9.15
N GLY A 56 4.82 -3.92 9.23
CA GLY A 56 4.89 -2.71 10.05
C GLY A 56 5.63 -1.53 9.42
N PHE A 57 6.15 -1.67 8.20
CA PHE A 57 6.78 -0.60 7.45
C PHE A 57 6.00 -0.30 6.17
N SER A 58 6.20 0.88 5.59
CA SER A 58 5.48 1.30 4.39
C SER A 58 6.31 1.11 3.13
N PRO A 59 5.93 0.17 2.23
CA PRO A 59 6.54 0.07 0.90
C PRO A 59 6.47 1.40 0.13
N LEU A 60 5.40 2.16 0.30
CA LEU A 60 5.24 3.47 -0.31
C LEU A 60 6.27 4.48 0.19
N ALA A 61 6.46 4.58 1.52
CA ALA A 61 7.45 5.49 2.11
C ALA A 61 8.89 5.08 1.77
N ALA A 62 9.16 3.78 1.67
CA ALA A 62 10.44 3.21 1.28
C ALA A 62 10.74 3.34 -0.24
N GLY A 63 9.82 3.87 -1.05
CA GLY A 63 10.00 3.96 -2.50
C GLY A 63 9.99 2.60 -3.20
N ASN A 64 9.31 1.60 -2.63
CA ASN A 64 9.23 0.23 -3.15
C ASN A 64 7.98 -0.02 -4.00
N VAL A 65 7.52 0.99 -4.72
CA VAL A 65 6.38 0.88 -5.62
C VAL A 65 6.85 0.62 -7.05
N ARG A 66 6.13 -0.24 -7.74
CA ARG A 66 6.37 -0.59 -9.15
C ARG A 66 5.09 -0.44 -9.96
N ILE A 67 5.25 -0.11 -11.24
CA ILE A 67 4.23 -0.27 -12.28
C ILE A 67 4.80 -1.27 -13.30
N GLU A 68 4.12 -2.41 -13.49
CA GLU A 68 4.56 -3.51 -14.36
C GLU A 68 6.01 -3.95 -14.07
N GLY A 69 6.38 -3.99 -12.78
CA GLY A 69 7.71 -4.34 -12.32
C GLY A 69 8.79 -3.27 -12.50
N LEU A 70 8.45 -2.07 -12.99
CA LEU A 70 9.37 -0.93 -13.14
C LEU A 70 9.20 0.08 -12.01
N TYR A 71 10.30 0.70 -11.60
CA TYR A 71 10.32 1.66 -10.50
C TYR A 71 9.41 2.88 -10.74
N TYR A 72 8.52 3.13 -9.79
CA TYR A 72 7.58 4.23 -9.79
C TYR A 72 7.55 4.95 -8.45
N ASP A 73 7.83 6.25 -8.42
CA ASP A 73 7.77 7.05 -7.19
C ASP A 73 6.35 7.63 -7.01
N MET A 74 5.53 6.91 -6.23
CA MET A 74 4.16 7.32 -5.92
C MET A 74 4.12 8.21 -4.68
N ARG A 75 3.55 9.41 -4.81
CA ARG A 75 3.44 10.41 -3.73
C ARG A 75 2.00 10.70 -3.34
N GLY A 76 1.20 9.67 -3.22
CA GLY A 76 -0.20 9.80 -2.89
C GLY A 76 -0.98 8.56 -3.27
N ILE A 77 -1.98 8.71 -4.11
CA ILE A 77 -2.85 7.63 -4.61
C ILE A 77 -2.76 7.61 -6.14
N ILE A 78 -2.60 6.43 -6.73
CA ILE A 78 -2.84 6.24 -8.15
C ILE A 78 -4.34 5.97 -8.35
N PRO A 79 -5.05 6.77 -9.17
CA PRO A 79 -6.48 6.57 -9.38
C PRO A 79 -6.82 5.17 -9.90
N SER A 80 -7.81 4.52 -9.32
CA SER A 80 -8.09 3.10 -9.48
C SER A 80 -8.42 2.66 -10.91
N ARG A 81 -8.97 3.57 -11.74
CA ARG A 81 -9.44 3.17 -13.08
C ARG A 81 -8.33 2.83 -14.06
N VAL A 82 -7.09 3.20 -13.78
CA VAL A 82 -5.92 2.77 -14.55
C VAL A 82 -5.47 1.35 -14.19
N LEU A 83 -5.86 0.85 -13.00
CA LEU A 83 -5.35 -0.40 -12.44
C LEU A 83 -6.24 -1.60 -12.79
N ALA A 84 -5.62 -2.70 -13.18
CA ALA A 84 -6.23 -4.03 -13.24
C ALA A 84 -6.10 -4.76 -11.90
N SER A 85 -4.91 -4.66 -11.28
CA SER A 85 -4.64 -5.27 -9.97
C SER A 85 -3.49 -4.58 -9.25
N THR A 86 -3.39 -4.85 -7.95
CA THR A 86 -2.22 -4.52 -7.13
C THR A 86 -1.83 -5.78 -6.36
N ALA A 87 -0.52 -6.03 -6.23
CA ALA A 87 -0.01 -7.15 -5.44
C ALA A 87 1.11 -6.67 -4.51
N ILE A 88 1.08 -7.15 -3.26
CA ILE A 88 2.15 -6.92 -2.29
C ILE A 88 3.04 -8.16 -2.29
N ARG A 89 4.34 -7.96 -2.55
CA ARG A 89 5.33 -9.01 -2.68
C ARG A 89 6.31 -8.95 -1.52
N VAL A 90 6.38 -10.02 -0.75
CA VAL A 90 7.31 -10.20 0.38
C VAL A 90 7.98 -11.57 0.30
N GLY A 91 9.07 -11.78 1.03
CA GLY A 91 9.78 -13.06 1.09
C GLY A 91 10.14 -13.60 -0.29
N LEU A 92 9.86 -14.89 -0.54
CA LEU A 92 10.16 -15.55 -1.81
C LEU A 92 9.55 -14.83 -3.04
N ALA A 93 8.37 -14.23 -2.90
CA ALA A 93 7.73 -13.53 -4.01
C ALA A 93 8.46 -12.23 -4.39
N ALA A 94 9.10 -11.56 -3.44
CA ALA A 94 9.92 -10.36 -3.69
C ALA A 94 11.26 -10.71 -4.34
N GLN A 95 11.82 -11.90 -4.10
CA GLN A 95 13.11 -12.34 -4.68
C GLN A 95 13.08 -12.44 -6.21
N ASN A 96 11.90 -12.62 -6.79
CA ASN A 96 11.74 -12.67 -8.25
C ASN A 96 11.84 -11.29 -8.93
N TYR A 97 11.83 -10.21 -8.15
CA TYR A 97 12.05 -8.87 -8.68
C TYR A 97 13.54 -8.56 -8.71
N PRO A 98 14.08 -8.08 -9.84
CA PRO A 98 15.43 -7.56 -9.87
C PRO A 98 15.59 -6.42 -8.87
N PHE A 99 16.66 -6.45 -8.09
CA PHE A 99 16.94 -5.48 -7.04
C PHE A 99 15.79 -5.32 -6.04
N PRO A 100 15.40 -6.40 -5.34
CA PRO A 100 14.39 -6.33 -4.30
C PRO A 100 14.84 -5.35 -3.22
N ALA A 101 13.91 -4.62 -2.67
CA ALA A 101 14.16 -3.70 -1.55
C ALA A 101 13.55 -4.26 -0.27
N PRO A 102 14.08 -3.91 0.91
CA PRO A 102 13.45 -4.19 2.20
C PRO A 102 12.00 -3.70 2.25
N THR A 103 11.22 -4.19 3.21
CA THR A 103 9.82 -3.79 3.49
C THR A 103 8.78 -4.25 2.45
N GLY A 104 9.16 -5.11 1.51
CA GLY A 104 8.25 -5.61 0.47
C GLY A 104 8.07 -4.64 -0.70
N ILE A 105 7.42 -5.12 -1.75
CA ILE A 105 7.20 -4.40 -3.01
C ILE A 105 5.70 -4.33 -3.28
N ALA A 106 5.17 -3.12 -3.54
CA ALA A 106 3.83 -2.91 -4.06
C ALA A 106 3.90 -2.80 -5.59
N ASP A 107 3.38 -3.79 -6.32
CA ASP A 107 3.39 -3.82 -7.77
C ASP A 107 2.00 -3.62 -8.34
N TYR A 108 1.86 -2.61 -9.19
CA TYR A 108 0.63 -2.22 -9.86
C TYR A 108 0.63 -2.72 -11.29
N THR A 109 -0.39 -3.50 -11.63
CA THR A 109 -0.64 -3.94 -13.00
C THR A 109 -1.68 -3.01 -13.63
N LEU A 110 -1.36 -2.46 -14.79
CA LEU A 110 -2.28 -1.58 -15.50
C LEU A 110 -3.34 -2.36 -16.29
N ARG A 111 -4.44 -1.69 -16.60
CA ARG A 111 -5.44 -2.23 -17.51
C ARG A 111 -4.84 -2.38 -18.89
N ALA A 112 -4.83 -3.59 -19.40
CA ALA A 112 -4.25 -3.91 -20.70
C ALA A 112 -5.36 -4.26 -21.71
N VAL A 113 -5.19 -3.81 -22.95
CA VAL A 113 -6.09 -4.20 -24.04
C VAL A 113 -5.83 -5.65 -24.41
N GLN A 114 -6.88 -6.44 -24.46
CA GLN A 114 -6.87 -7.84 -24.92
C GLN A 114 -7.52 -7.96 -26.31
N TYR A 115 -7.78 -9.20 -26.74
CA TYR A 115 -8.21 -9.53 -28.11
C TYR A 115 -9.68 -9.16 -28.42
N LYS A 116 -10.47 -8.72 -27.44
CA LYS A 116 -11.90 -8.42 -27.62
C LYS A 116 -12.22 -7.01 -27.14
N ASN A 117 -13.14 -6.36 -27.84
CA ASN A 117 -13.82 -5.20 -27.30
C ASN A 117 -14.65 -5.64 -26.09
N THR A 118 -14.55 -4.93 -25.00
CA THR A 118 -15.38 -5.13 -23.81
C THR A 118 -15.80 -3.79 -23.24
N PHE A 119 -16.96 -3.78 -22.65
CA PHE A 119 -17.46 -2.65 -21.88
C PHE A 119 -18.14 -3.21 -20.63
N SER A 120 -17.86 -2.63 -19.49
CA SER A 120 -18.45 -3.03 -18.22
C SER A 120 -18.99 -1.81 -17.48
N ASN A 121 -20.12 -1.97 -16.84
CA ASN A 121 -20.71 -1.01 -15.92
C ASN A 121 -20.82 -1.62 -14.52
N VAL A 122 -20.52 -0.84 -13.50
CA VAL A 122 -20.75 -1.22 -12.10
C VAL A 122 -21.49 -0.09 -11.40
N ILE A 123 -22.62 -0.44 -10.80
CA ILE A 123 -23.37 0.44 -9.89
C ILE A 123 -23.17 -0.09 -8.49
N VAL A 124 -22.79 0.78 -7.56
CA VAL A 124 -22.57 0.43 -6.15
C VAL A 124 -23.45 1.30 -5.27
N LEU A 125 -24.12 0.68 -4.33
CA LEU A 125 -24.71 1.30 -3.15
C LEU A 125 -23.80 0.92 -1.99
N GLY A 126 -23.07 1.89 -1.48
CA GLY A 126 -22.03 1.72 -0.47
C GLY A 126 -22.55 1.91 0.95
N PRO A 127 -21.64 1.78 1.92
CA PRO A 127 -21.89 2.19 3.29
C PRO A 127 -22.37 3.64 3.37
N ASN A 128 -23.08 3.97 4.47
CA ASN A 128 -23.50 5.34 4.82
C ASN A 128 -24.28 6.08 3.71
N ALA A 129 -25.10 5.35 2.94
CA ALA A 129 -25.87 5.86 1.80
C ALA A 129 -25.01 6.40 0.62
N GLY A 130 -23.71 6.13 0.61
CA GLY A 130 -22.85 6.41 -0.52
C GLY A 130 -23.25 5.61 -1.76
N TYR A 131 -23.03 6.18 -2.96
CA TYR A 131 -23.26 5.47 -4.21
C TYR A 131 -22.19 5.79 -5.23
N SER A 132 -21.90 4.84 -6.11
CA SER A 132 -20.98 5.07 -7.22
C SER A 132 -21.45 4.44 -8.52
N ILE A 133 -20.97 5.01 -9.62
CA ILE A 133 -21.09 4.45 -10.94
C ILE A 133 -19.70 4.35 -11.58
N GLU A 134 -19.43 3.21 -12.19
CA GLU A 134 -18.15 2.90 -12.80
C GLU A 134 -18.35 2.38 -14.23
N PHE A 135 -17.50 2.83 -15.13
CA PHE A 135 -17.44 2.36 -16.50
C PHE A 135 -16.01 1.99 -16.83
N ASP A 136 -15.82 0.80 -17.36
CA ASP A 136 -14.51 0.32 -17.80
C ASP A 136 -14.67 -0.34 -19.16
N GLY A 137 -13.72 -0.11 -20.04
CA GLY A 137 -13.78 -0.69 -21.36
C GLY A 137 -12.42 -0.82 -22.02
N GLN A 138 -12.44 -1.58 -23.10
CA GLN A 138 -11.30 -1.65 -24.01
C GLN A 138 -11.77 -1.72 -25.45
N ARG A 139 -11.04 -1.08 -26.33
CA ARG A 139 -11.27 -1.06 -27.77
C ARG A 139 -10.02 -1.56 -28.50
N VAL A 140 -10.16 -2.63 -29.24
CA VAL A 140 -9.15 -3.08 -30.22
C VAL A 140 -9.31 -2.24 -31.46
N ILE A 141 -8.30 -1.49 -31.84
CA ILE A 141 -8.29 -0.59 -33.02
C ILE A 141 -7.65 -1.30 -34.19
N VAL A 142 -6.47 -1.89 -33.96
CA VAL A 142 -5.79 -2.77 -34.92
C VAL A 142 -5.57 -4.11 -34.25
N PRO A 143 -6.20 -5.19 -34.76
CA PRO A 143 -6.04 -6.52 -34.19
C PRO A 143 -4.58 -6.86 -33.90
N ASP A 144 -4.30 -7.39 -32.73
CA ASP A 144 -2.99 -7.82 -32.22
C ASP A 144 -1.90 -6.74 -32.17
N LYS A 145 -2.17 -5.52 -32.65
CA LYS A 145 -1.17 -4.44 -32.73
C LYS A 145 -1.47 -3.23 -31.85
N PHE A 146 -2.71 -2.73 -31.88
CA PHE A 146 -3.01 -1.49 -31.18
C PHE A 146 -4.43 -1.49 -30.60
N GLY A 147 -4.53 -1.04 -29.37
CA GLY A 147 -5.80 -0.85 -28.71
C GLY A 147 -5.70 0.10 -27.53
N VAL A 148 -6.84 0.45 -26.98
CA VAL A 148 -6.95 1.40 -25.87
C VAL A 148 -7.88 0.83 -24.80
N ALA A 149 -7.43 0.78 -23.55
CA ALA A 149 -8.28 0.58 -22.39
C ALA A 149 -8.63 1.94 -21.79
N PHE A 150 -9.82 2.06 -21.21
CA PHE A 150 -10.27 3.29 -20.56
C PHE A 150 -11.17 2.96 -19.37
N GLY A 151 -11.27 3.89 -18.45
CA GLY A 151 -12.15 3.77 -17.31
C GLY A 151 -12.54 5.12 -16.75
N MET A 152 -13.74 5.18 -16.18
CA MET A 152 -14.24 6.32 -15.43
C MET A 152 -15.02 5.84 -14.22
N TRP A 153 -14.99 6.62 -13.16
CA TRP A 153 -15.66 6.32 -11.92
C TRP A 153 -16.04 7.63 -11.22
N SER A 154 -17.22 7.67 -10.69
CA SER A 154 -17.71 8.75 -9.87
C SER A 154 -18.44 8.17 -8.66
N ARG A 155 -18.17 8.72 -7.48
CA ARG A 155 -18.77 8.33 -6.22
C ARG A 155 -19.18 9.56 -5.45
N LYS A 156 -20.41 9.55 -4.95
CA LYS A 156 -20.80 10.35 -3.79
C LYS A 156 -20.62 9.49 -2.58
N ASP A 157 -19.87 9.98 -1.64
CA ASP A 157 -19.44 9.18 -0.51
C ASP A 157 -19.70 9.87 0.80
N ASP A 158 -20.16 9.05 1.70
CA ASP A 158 -20.18 9.35 3.10
C ASP A 158 -19.15 8.46 3.80
N GLN A 159 -17.89 8.90 3.86
CA GLN A 159 -16.85 8.15 4.57
C GLN A 159 -17.10 8.12 6.08
N VAL A 160 -17.85 9.10 6.59
CA VAL A 160 -18.19 9.22 7.99
C VAL A 160 -19.69 9.11 8.16
N PRO A 161 -20.21 8.24 9.05
CA PRO A 161 -21.63 8.12 9.29
C PRO A 161 -22.26 9.47 9.69
N GLY A 162 -23.28 9.87 8.95
CA GLY A 162 -24.18 10.94 9.37
C GLY A 162 -23.90 12.34 8.84
N ASP A 163 -22.77 12.59 8.19
CA ASP A 163 -22.54 13.87 7.52
C ASP A 163 -21.34 13.85 6.59
N SER A 164 -21.53 13.55 5.33
CA SER A 164 -20.52 13.91 4.34
C SER A 164 -21.15 14.25 3.02
N ASN A 165 -20.61 15.30 2.41
CA ASN A 165 -20.91 15.71 1.06
C ASN A 165 -19.78 15.36 0.10
N GLY A 166 -18.79 14.61 0.56
CA GLY A 166 -17.60 14.26 -0.19
C GLY A 166 -17.93 13.57 -1.51
N SER A 167 -17.17 13.88 -2.52
CA SER A 167 -17.24 13.20 -3.79
C SER A 167 -15.86 12.75 -4.26
N MET A 168 -15.82 11.62 -4.95
CA MET A 168 -14.61 11.08 -5.53
C MET A 168 -14.83 10.78 -7.00
N GLY A 169 -13.76 10.88 -7.79
CA GLY A 169 -13.81 10.48 -9.18
C GLY A 169 -12.45 10.14 -9.75
N SER A 170 -12.43 9.33 -10.79
CA SER A 170 -11.23 9.11 -11.57
C SER A 170 -11.52 8.78 -13.02
N TYR A 171 -10.59 9.16 -13.89
CA TYR A 171 -10.59 8.88 -15.31
C TYR A 171 -9.24 8.27 -15.69
N ALA A 172 -9.24 7.31 -16.61
CA ALA A 172 -8.03 6.70 -17.08
C ALA A 172 -8.12 6.34 -18.57
N ILE A 173 -6.99 6.41 -19.24
CA ILE A 173 -6.80 5.92 -20.60
C ILE A 173 -5.44 5.24 -20.69
N VAL A 174 -5.40 4.05 -21.32
CA VAL A 174 -4.22 3.19 -21.42
C VAL A 174 -4.09 2.68 -22.86
N PRO A 175 -3.46 3.43 -23.77
CA PRO A 175 -3.10 2.92 -25.09
C PRO A 175 -1.97 1.90 -24.99
N ARG A 176 -2.05 0.85 -25.78
CA ARG A 176 -1.07 -0.23 -25.89
C ARG A 176 -0.77 -0.52 -27.36
N TRP A 177 0.52 -0.55 -27.70
CA TRP A 177 1.02 -0.79 -29.03
C TRP A 177 2.05 -1.92 -29.05
N LYS A 178 1.92 -2.84 -29.99
CA LYS A 178 2.85 -3.92 -30.25
C LYS A 178 3.50 -3.70 -31.62
N PRO A 179 4.67 -3.05 -31.67
CA PRO A 179 5.33 -2.70 -32.94
C PRO A 179 5.83 -3.91 -33.71
N TYR A 180 6.29 -4.96 -33.03
CA TYR A 180 6.74 -6.23 -33.58
C TYR A 180 6.55 -7.34 -32.54
N ASP A 181 6.81 -8.61 -32.93
CA ASP A 181 6.56 -9.77 -32.08
C ASP A 181 7.35 -9.71 -30.77
N GLY A 182 6.63 -9.88 -29.66
CA GLY A 182 7.17 -9.79 -28.31
C GLY A 182 7.43 -8.37 -27.79
N ALA A 183 7.43 -7.35 -28.66
CA ALA A 183 7.57 -5.95 -28.25
C ALA A 183 6.23 -5.35 -27.83
N GLU A 184 6.28 -4.51 -26.79
CA GLU A 184 5.11 -3.83 -26.28
C GLU A 184 5.48 -2.45 -25.76
N VAL A 185 4.69 -1.45 -26.12
CA VAL A 185 4.75 -0.08 -25.60
C VAL A 185 3.40 0.24 -25.04
N THR A 186 3.36 0.61 -23.77
CA THR A 186 2.14 1.05 -23.08
C THR A 186 2.34 2.44 -22.56
N ALA A 187 1.39 3.32 -22.80
CA ALA A 187 1.30 4.60 -22.11
C ALA A 187 0.05 4.64 -21.24
N PHE A 188 0.00 5.56 -20.31
CA PHE A 188 -1.20 5.80 -19.52
C PHE A 188 -1.30 7.26 -19.10
N LEU A 189 -2.54 7.68 -18.91
CA LEU A 189 -2.90 8.92 -18.25
C LEU A 189 -4.06 8.62 -17.32
N THR A 190 -3.94 9.04 -16.05
CA THR A 190 -5.05 8.95 -15.10
C THR A 190 -5.12 10.22 -14.28
N TYR A 191 -6.34 10.70 -14.10
CA TYR A 191 -6.68 11.84 -13.28
C TYR A 191 -7.77 11.43 -12.31
N GLY A 192 -7.71 11.92 -11.09
CA GLY A 192 -8.74 11.69 -10.08
C GLY A 192 -8.71 12.75 -9.01
N GLY A 193 -9.75 12.77 -8.20
CA GLY A 193 -9.88 13.72 -7.10
C GLY A 193 -10.77 13.17 -6.00
N ILE A 194 -10.51 13.68 -4.81
CA ILE A 194 -11.36 13.59 -3.62
C ILE A 194 -11.73 15.02 -3.30
N LEU A 195 -13.01 15.34 -3.34
CA LEU A 195 -13.52 16.69 -3.18
C LEU A 195 -14.41 16.77 -1.94
N GLU A 196 -14.27 17.88 -1.22
CA GLU A 196 -15.06 18.13 0.00
C GLU A 196 -14.94 17.01 1.04
N ASP A 197 -13.72 16.40 1.14
CA ASP A 197 -13.46 15.32 2.09
C ASP A 197 -13.40 15.88 3.50
N LYS A 198 -14.25 15.37 4.39
CA LYS A 198 -14.30 15.74 5.80
C LYS A 198 -13.54 14.72 6.64
N PHE A 199 -12.77 15.19 7.58
CA PHE A 199 -12.01 14.34 8.50
C PHE A 199 -12.56 14.47 9.93
N ASN A 200 -12.78 13.32 10.56
CA ASN A 200 -13.02 13.32 12.00
C ASN A 200 -11.76 13.76 12.76
N PRO A 201 -11.93 14.44 13.90
CA PRO A 201 -10.82 14.79 14.76
C PRO A 201 -9.99 13.57 15.20
N LEU A 202 -8.70 13.80 15.41
CA LEU A 202 -7.81 12.85 16.08
C LEU A 202 -7.76 13.16 17.58
N VAL A 203 -7.89 12.12 18.40
CA VAL A 203 -7.92 12.26 19.86
C VAL A 203 -6.60 11.80 20.45
N PHE A 204 -5.96 12.65 21.25
CA PHE A 204 -4.71 12.35 21.96
C PHE A 204 -4.97 12.36 23.46
N THR A 205 -4.77 11.23 24.11
CA THR A 205 -5.02 11.08 25.55
C THR A 205 -3.97 11.80 26.42
N SER A 206 -4.41 12.31 27.57
CA SER A 206 -3.52 12.95 28.55
C SER A 206 -2.89 11.97 29.53
N GLY A 207 -3.44 10.77 29.70
CA GLY A 207 -3.08 9.82 30.75
C GLY A 207 -3.09 8.35 30.32
N PRO A 208 -3.01 7.43 31.29
CA PRO A 208 -2.96 5.98 31.08
C PRO A 208 -4.34 5.36 30.79
N PHE A 209 -5.18 6.04 30.04
CA PHE A 209 -6.56 5.63 29.73
C PHE A 209 -6.91 5.99 28.28
N LEU A 210 -7.86 5.26 27.72
CA LEU A 210 -8.51 5.61 26.46
C LEU A 210 -9.70 6.53 26.74
N PRO A 211 -10.05 7.42 25.80
CA PRO A 211 -11.29 8.20 25.87
C PRO A 211 -12.51 7.27 25.89
N PRO A 212 -13.69 7.79 26.29
CA PRO A 212 -14.94 7.02 26.22
C PRO A 212 -15.23 6.53 24.80
N ASP A 213 -15.91 5.39 24.70
CA ASP A 213 -16.37 4.89 23.40
C ASP A 213 -17.38 5.87 22.80
N ILE A 214 -17.18 6.23 21.55
CA ILE A 214 -18.09 7.07 20.79
C ILE A 214 -18.59 6.31 19.56
N TYR A 215 -19.88 6.35 19.32
CA TYR A 215 -20.40 5.83 18.06
C TYR A 215 -19.89 6.68 16.90
N ALA A 216 -19.50 5.99 15.82
CA ALA A 216 -18.99 6.66 14.64
C ALA A 216 -20.03 7.66 14.11
N LYS A 217 -19.76 8.92 14.32
CA LYS A 217 -20.46 10.07 13.77
C LYS A 217 -19.45 11.16 13.47
N PHE A 218 -19.81 12.09 12.64
CA PHE A 218 -18.99 13.28 12.41
C PHE A 218 -19.07 14.21 13.62
N PHE A 219 -17.91 14.65 14.13
CA PHE A 219 -17.81 15.61 15.24
C PHE A 219 -16.67 16.64 15.00
N GLY A 220 -16.20 16.75 13.75
CA GLY A 220 -15.29 17.81 13.29
C GLY A 220 -16.02 19.07 12.88
N GLN A 221 -15.33 19.98 12.20
CA GLN A 221 -15.88 21.24 11.72
C GLN A 221 -16.45 21.10 10.30
N ASP A 222 -17.62 21.70 10.02
CA ASP A 222 -18.27 21.62 8.71
C ASP A 222 -17.42 22.21 7.58
N TRP A 223 -16.63 23.22 7.89
CA TRP A 223 -15.70 23.86 6.96
C TRP A 223 -14.35 23.14 6.84
N SER A 224 -14.12 22.07 7.61
CA SER A 224 -12.87 21.27 7.55
C SER A 224 -12.84 20.37 6.31
N LEU A 225 -12.91 20.99 5.15
CA LEU A 225 -12.95 20.32 3.86
C LEU A 225 -11.58 20.31 3.21
N ALA A 226 -11.19 19.16 2.67
CA ALA A 226 -10.00 19.04 1.84
C ALA A 226 -10.37 18.62 0.41
N ASN A 227 -9.72 19.26 -0.56
CA ASN A 227 -9.78 18.84 -1.96
C ASN A 227 -8.42 18.30 -2.35
N THR A 228 -8.37 17.05 -2.79
CA THR A 228 -7.12 16.42 -3.23
C THR A 228 -7.25 15.93 -4.66
N TYR A 229 -6.31 16.28 -5.51
CA TYR A 229 -6.26 15.89 -6.91
C TYR A 229 -5.01 15.06 -7.19
N PHE A 230 -5.16 14.04 -8.01
CA PHE A 230 -4.10 13.13 -8.42
C PHE A 230 -4.00 13.11 -9.94
N LEU A 231 -2.81 13.35 -10.46
CA LEU A 231 -2.52 13.20 -11.88
C LEU A 231 -1.30 12.29 -12.02
N SER A 232 -1.48 11.16 -12.71
CA SER A 232 -0.37 10.26 -13.03
C SER A 232 -0.37 9.94 -14.50
N TYR A 233 0.80 9.99 -15.12
CA TYR A 233 0.98 9.61 -16.51
C TYR A 233 2.40 9.10 -16.75
N GLY A 234 2.55 8.34 -17.80
CA GLY A 234 3.84 7.80 -18.18
C GLY A 234 3.75 6.85 -19.36
N SER A 235 4.89 6.34 -19.72
CA SER A 235 5.01 5.31 -20.75
C SER A 235 6.10 4.33 -20.36
N PHE A 236 5.90 3.08 -20.75
CA PHE A 236 6.91 2.04 -20.59
C PHE A 236 6.89 1.10 -21.77
N ALA A 237 8.02 0.45 -21.98
CA ALA A 237 8.21 -0.47 -23.08
C ALA A 237 8.93 -1.74 -22.63
N LYS A 238 8.54 -2.86 -23.24
CA LYS A 238 9.26 -4.13 -23.24
C LYS A 238 9.68 -4.41 -24.67
N LEU A 239 10.98 -4.41 -24.93
CA LEU A 239 11.56 -4.49 -26.27
C LEU A 239 12.54 -5.67 -26.33
N PRO A 240 12.16 -6.83 -26.89
CA PRO A 240 13.09 -7.90 -27.20
C PRO A 240 14.13 -7.42 -28.22
N MET A 241 15.39 -7.76 -27.98
CA MET A 241 16.55 -7.37 -28.77
C MET A 241 17.38 -8.62 -29.12
N GLY A 242 17.09 -9.22 -30.25
CA GLY A 242 17.62 -10.54 -30.60
C GLY A 242 17.08 -11.66 -29.70
N ASP A 243 17.81 -12.76 -29.58
CA ASP A 243 17.32 -14.00 -28.97
C ASP A 243 17.43 -14.02 -27.43
N HIS A 244 18.31 -13.19 -26.88
CA HIS A 244 18.67 -13.29 -25.45
C HIS A 244 18.36 -12.04 -24.64
N TRP A 245 18.24 -10.89 -25.27
CA TRP A 245 18.14 -9.62 -24.56
C TRP A 245 16.74 -9.00 -24.61
N THR A 246 16.36 -8.39 -23.54
CA THR A 246 15.12 -7.59 -23.46
C THR A 246 15.41 -6.29 -22.73
N LEU A 247 15.07 -5.17 -23.34
CA LEU A 247 15.05 -3.88 -22.68
C LEU A 247 13.65 -3.64 -22.09
N ASN A 248 13.57 -3.41 -20.78
CA ASN A 248 12.40 -2.88 -20.12
C ASN A 248 12.72 -1.45 -19.66
N ALA A 249 11.97 -0.48 -20.12
CA ALA A 249 12.21 0.92 -19.77
C ALA A 249 10.89 1.66 -19.56
N GLY A 250 10.86 2.59 -18.61
CA GLY A 250 9.68 3.41 -18.35
C GLY A 250 10.03 4.72 -17.67
N VAL A 251 9.22 5.73 -17.97
CA VAL A 251 9.26 7.04 -17.32
C VAL A 251 7.86 7.43 -16.90
N PHE A 252 7.76 7.97 -15.69
CA PHE A 252 6.49 8.22 -15.02
C PHE A 252 6.51 9.58 -14.35
N ARG A 253 5.37 10.23 -14.34
CA ARG A 253 5.12 11.42 -13.54
C ARG A 253 3.90 11.20 -12.64
N HIS A 254 4.04 11.60 -11.39
CA HIS A 254 2.95 11.64 -10.41
C HIS A 254 2.89 13.01 -9.77
N ASN A 255 1.69 13.59 -9.72
CA ASN A 255 1.46 14.86 -9.04
C ASN A 255 0.28 14.67 -8.08
N THR A 256 0.47 15.07 -6.84
CA THR A 256 -0.62 15.27 -5.89
C THR A 256 -0.75 16.75 -5.59
N HIS A 257 -1.95 17.26 -5.61
CA HIS A 257 -2.28 18.61 -5.19
C HIS A 257 -3.41 18.53 -4.16
N THR A 258 -3.21 19.13 -2.99
CA THR A 258 -4.21 19.18 -1.92
C THR A 258 -4.46 20.62 -1.54
N ASP A 259 -5.72 21.04 -1.64
CA ASP A 259 -6.19 22.34 -1.19
C ASP A 259 -6.83 22.18 0.19
N GLY A 260 -6.34 22.95 1.16
CA GLY A 260 -6.97 23.09 2.45
C GLY A 260 -6.94 21.84 3.35
N LEU A 261 -5.83 21.10 3.36
CA LEU A 261 -5.68 19.97 4.30
C LEU A 261 -5.86 20.46 5.73
N VAL A 262 -6.82 19.87 6.44
CA VAL A 262 -7.17 20.22 7.81
C VAL A 262 -6.82 19.06 8.74
N ALA A 263 -6.19 19.36 9.87
CA ALA A 263 -6.05 18.45 10.99
C ALA A 263 -6.80 19.02 12.20
N ASP A 264 -7.80 18.32 12.63
CA ASP A 264 -8.62 18.67 13.80
C ASP A 264 -8.18 17.78 14.98
N LEU A 265 -7.71 18.40 16.07
CA LEU A 265 -6.94 17.73 17.12
C LEU A 265 -7.52 18.01 18.51
N TYR A 266 -7.96 16.96 19.18
CA TYR A 266 -8.33 16.93 20.58
C TYR A 266 -7.10 16.52 21.40
N LEU A 267 -6.40 17.50 21.99
CA LEU A 267 -5.12 17.28 22.65
C LEU A 267 -5.29 17.16 24.17
N ASN A 268 -4.51 16.25 24.76
CA ASN A 268 -4.53 15.97 26.21
C ASN A 268 -5.95 15.70 26.73
N THR A 269 -6.67 14.82 26.04
CA THR A 269 -8.02 14.43 26.39
C THR A 269 -8.01 13.61 27.68
N ASP A 270 -8.88 13.97 28.64
CA ASP A 270 -9.02 13.27 29.91
C ASP A 270 -9.88 11.99 29.78
N GLN A 271 -10.05 11.29 30.91
CA GLN A 271 -10.83 10.04 30.95
C GLN A 271 -12.32 10.26 30.68
N ALA A 272 -12.85 11.46 30.91
CA ALA A 272 -14.23 11.81 30.57
C ALA A 272 -14.42 12.22 29.12
N GLY A 273 -13.33 12.27 28.34
CA GLY A 273 -13.34 12.66 26.94
C GLY A 273 -13.20 14.17 26.70
N LEU A 274 -12.93 14.98 27.73
CA LEU A 274 -12.75 16.41 27.55
C LEU A 274 -11.28 16.73 27.23
N PRO A 275 -10.96 17.34 26.06
CA PRO A 275 -9.60 17.73 25.73
C PRO A 275 -9.20 19.00 26.50
N ALA A 276 -7.94 19.07 26.94
CA ALA A 276 -7.38 20.31 27.49
C ALA A 276 -7.27 21.40 26.41
N THR A 277 -7.10 21.00 25.15
CA THR A 277 -7.03 21.91 24.01
C THR A 277 -7.68 21.26 22.79
N HIS A 278 -8.56 21.99 22.12
CA HIS A 278 -9.10 21.64 20.83
C HIS A 278 -8.51 22.59 19.78
N THR A 279 -7.68 22.07 18.91
CA THR A 279 -6.93 22.87 17.92
C THR A 279 -7.18 22.36 16.53
N VAL A 280 -7.51 23.27 15.62
CA VAL A 280 -7.57 22.98 14.20
C VAL A 280 -6.37 23.63 13.51
N THR A 281 -5.68 22.84 12.73
CA THR A 281 -4.55 23.27 11.90
C THR A 281 -4.95 23.16 10.44
N LYS A 282 -4.83 24.25 9.70
CA LYS A 282 -5.06 24.25 8.24
C LYS A 282 -3.76 24.51 7.51
N GLU A 283 -3.46 23.66 6.55
CA GLU A 283 -2.25 23.79 5.75
C GLU A 283 -2.54 24.59 4.46
N TRP A 284 -1.53 25.30 4.00
CA TRP A 284 -1.55 25.88 2.66
C TRP A 284 -1.79 24.79 1.60
N PRO A 285 -2.31 25.16 0.40
CA PRO A 285 -2.34 24.24 -0.71
C PRO A 285 -0.98 23.59 -0.96
N GLN A 286 -0.93 22.27 -0.94
CA GLN A 286 0.31 21.49 -1.10
C GLN A 286 0.40 20.90 -2.49
N LYS A 287 1.62 20.86 -3.04
CA LYS A 287 1.93 20.22 -4.31
C LYS A 287 3.10 19.26 -4.11
N ASN A 288 2.96 18.05 -4.62
CA ASN A 288 3.96 17.01 -4.49
C ASN A 288 4.26 16.38 -5.87
N PRO A 289 4.93 17.11 -6.78
CA PRO A 289 5.32 16.56 -8.07
C PRO A 289 6.48 15.57 -7.93
N SER A 290 6.40 14.46 -8.63
CA SER A 290 7.45 13.46 -8.74
C SER A 290 7.62 13.01 -10.19
N VAL A 291 8.86 12.84 -10.62
CA VAL A 291 9.23 12.15 -11.85
C VAL A 291 10.13 10.98 -11.49
N SER A 292 9.84 9.80 -12.04
CA SER A 292 10.63 8.60 -11.80
C SER A 292 10.74 7.75 -13.06
N GLY A 293 11.69 6.83 -13.07
CA GLY A 293 11.82 5.89 -14.16
C GLY A 293 12.91 4.86 -13.92
N GLU A 294 12.89 3.86 -14.77
CA GLU A 294 13.86 2.77 -14.80
C GLU A 294 14.13 2.37 -16.24
N ALA A 295 15.39 2.04 -16.54
CA ALA A 295 15.78 1.29 -17.72
C ALA A 295 16.57 0.06 -17.26
N ARG A 296 16.13 -1.13 -17.67
CA ARG A 296 16.71 -2.40 -17.29
C ARG A 296 16.90 -3.29 -18.50
N LEU A 297 18.15 -3.60 -18.80
CA LEU A 297 18.53 -4.58 -19.81
C LEU A 297 18.65 -5.95 -19.15
N THR A 298 17.90 -6.92 -19.64
CA THR A 298 17.87 -8.30 -19.14
C THR A 298 18.36 -9.24 -20.21
N GLY A 299 19.44 -9.98 -19.93
CA GLY A 299 19.93 -11.08 -20.76
C GLY A 299 19.53 -12.43 -20.16
N VAL A 300 18.96 -13.32 -20.98
CA VAL A 300 18.58 -14.68 -20.58
C VAL A 300 19.28 -15.70 -21.46
N PHE A 301 20.08 -16.56 -20.85
CA PHE A 301 20.85 -17.61 -21.51
C PHE A 301 20.38 -18.96 -21.00
N GLN A 302 19.72 -19.72 -21.86
CA GLN A 302 19.10 -20.99 -21.53
C GLN A 302 19.95 -22.17 -22.03
N GLY A 303 20.49 -22.97 -21.10
CA GLY A 303 21.07 -24.28 -21.38
C GLY A 303 20.08 -25.41 -21.01
N GLU A 304 20.54 -26.66 -21.15
CA GLU A 304 19.68 -27.84 -20.83
C GLU A 304 19.22 -27.87 -19.39
N ASN A 305 20.10 -27.61 -18.43
CA ASN A 305 19.84 -27.68 -17.01
C ASN A 305 20.02 -26.36 -16.28
N LEU A 306 20.60 -25.36 -16.94
CA LEU A 306 20.94 -24.07 -16.35
C LEU A 306 20.27 -22.95 -17.13
N ARG A 307 19.69 -22.02 -16.39
CA ARG A 307 19.25 -20.73 -16.91
C ARG A 307 20.02 -19.64 -16.18
N GLN A 308 20.72 -18.84 -16.94
CA GLN A 308 21.43 -17.67 -16.44
C GLN A 308 20.67 -16.42 -16.82
N THR A 309 20.48 -15.52 -15.89
CA THR A 309 19.85 -14.23 -16.14
C THR A 309 20.75 -13.12 -15.60
N VAL A 310 21.04 -12.15 -16.45
CA VAL A 310 21.81 -10.96 -16.10
C VAL A 310 20.89 -9.75 -16.20
N HIS A 311 20.87 -8.92 -15.19
CA HIS A 311 20.19 -7.64 -15.22
C HIS A 311 21.21 -6.52 -15.05
N VAL A 312 21.12 -5.48 -15.88
CA VAL A 312 21.80 -4.20 -15.69
C VAL A 312 20.74 -3.13 -15.68
N MET A 313 20.73 -2.27 -14.68
CA MET A 313 19.70 -1.26 -14.55
C MET A 313 20.25 0.12 -14.20
N THR A 314 19.52 1.13 -14.63
CA THR A 314 19.53 2.47 -14.03
C THR A 314 18.11 2.87 -13.69
N ARG A 315 17.94 3.46 -12.51
CA ARG A 315 16.66 4.01 -12.08
C ARG A 315 16.86 5.30 -11.29
N GLY A 316 15.85 6.14 -11.27
CA GLY A 316 15.95 7.37 -10.50
C GLY A 316 14.62 8.07 -10.32
N ARG A 317 14.66 9.08 -9.45
CA ARG A 317 13.53 9.98 -9.18
C ARG A 317 13.98 11.39 -8.88
N THR A 318 13.10 12.33 -9.17
CA THR A 318 13.11 13.68 -8.61
C THR A 318 11.77 13.95 -7.99
N PHE A 319 11.77 14.56 -6.81
CA PHE A 319 10.57 14.83 -6.06
C PHE A 319 10.66 16.18 -5.38
N GLU A 320 9.56 16.91 -5.30
CA GLU A 320 9.43 18.12 -4.48
C GLU A 320 8.16 18.03 -3.64
N ARG A 321 8.25 18.47 -2.39
CA ARG A 321 7.11 18.62 -1.49
C ARG A 321 7.11 20.01 -0.89
N PHE A 322 5.99 20.71 -1.06
CA PHE A 322 5.75 21.98 -0.37
C PHE A 322 5.10 21.69 0.97
N PHE A 323 5.63 22.19 2.06
CA PHE A 323 5.17 21.92 3.41
C PHE A 323 5.40 23.10 4.34
N GLY A 324 4.86 23.03 5.59
CA GLY A 324 5.01 24.06 6.62
C GLY A 324 4.15 25.29 6.37
N GLY A 325 4.30 26.26 7.23
CA GLY A 325 3.51 27.50 7.19
C GLY A 325 2.04 27.29 7.52
N SER A 326 1.70 26.27 8.30
CA SER A 326 0.32 25.98 8.72
C SER A 326 -0.26 27.09 9.59
N ALA A 327 -1.54 27.40 9.38
CA ALA A 327 -2.31 28.25 10.26
C ALA A 327 -2.98 27.43 11.36
N ARG A 328 -3.22 28.01 12.54
CA ARG A 328 -3.84 27.34 13.68
C ARG A 328 -4.94 28.19 14.28
N ALA A 329 -6.02 27.53 14.70
CA ALA A 329 -7.07 28.12 15.48
C ALA A 329 -7.42 27.19 16.67
N ASN A 330 -7.64 27.78 17.86
CA ASN A 330 -8.15 27.05 19.00
C ASN A 330 -9.67 27.20 19.06
N ILE A 331 -10.33 26.08 19.33
CA ILE A 331 -11.78 25.99 19.47
C ILE A 331 -12.08 25.72 20.95
N THR A 332 -13.26 26.14 21.42
CA THR A 332 -13.70 25.80 22.77
C THR A 332 -13.71 24.28 22.94
N PRO A 333 -13.00 23.72 23.94
CA PRO A 333 -13.02 22.29 24.20
C PRO A 333 -14.42 21.78 24.57
N VAL A 334 -14.83 20.69 23.93
CA VAL A 334 -16.05 19.93 24.24
C VAL A 334 -15.71 18.45 24.30
N PRO A 335 -16.52 17.61 24.98
CA PRO A 335 -16.26 16.18 25.04
C PRO A 335 -16.21 15.53 23.65
N VAL A 336 -15.36 14.53 23.50
CA VAL A 336 -15.20 13.76 22.26
C VAL A 336 -16.55 13.19 21.83
N GLY A 337 -16.89 13.38 20.55
CA GLY A 337 -18.17 12.95 19.99
C GLY A 337 -19.33 13.93 20.21
N GLU A 338 -19.12 15.06 20.87
CA GLU A 338 -20.07 16.17 20.97
C GLU A 338 -19.63 17.26 19.98
N PRO A 339 -20.29 17.39 18.81
CA PRO A 339 -19.87 18.38 17.83
C PRO A 339 -20.17 19.81 18.32
N ILE A 340 -19.21 20.70 18.12
CA ILE A 340 -19.41 22.15 18.21
C ILE A 340 -19.01 22.75 16.86
N PHE A 341 -19.93 23.51 16.24
CA PHE A 341 -19.69 24.14 14.96
C PHE A 341 -19.46 25.65 15.17
N ILE A 342 -18.34 26.13 14.71
CA ILE A 342 -18.00 27.56 14.72
C ILE A 342 -17.84 28.04 13.27
N PRO A 343 -17.98 29.34 12.99
CA PRO A 343 -17.59 29.89 11.69
C PRO A 343 -16.12 29.62 11.39
N GLU A 344 -15.79 29.43 10.11
CA GLU A 344 -14.39 29.27 9.70
C GLU A 344 -13.57 30.48 10.13
N PRO A 345 -12.45 30.28 10.86
CA PRO A 345 -11.58 31.39 11.26
C PRO A 345 -10.86 32.03 10.06
N ASP A 346 -10.47 33.30 10.21
CA ASP A 346 -9.52 33.93 9.31
C ASP A 346 -8.14 33.31 9.47
N TRP A 347 -7.60 32.69 8.41
CA TRP A 347 -6.36 31.96 8.45
C TRP A 347 -5.16 32.84 8.12
N THR A 348 -4.22 32.92 9.09
CA THR A 348 -2.92 33.55 8.86
C THR A 348 -1.85 32.46 8.70
N TYR A 349 -1.34 32.33 7.50
CA TYR A 349 -0.35 31.30 7.18
C TYR A 349 1.07 31.81 7.36
N GLY A 350 1.95 30.92 7.83
CA GLY A 350 3.38 31.14 7.90
C GLY A 350 4.08 30.90 6.55
N VAL A 351 5.42 30.92 6.59
CA VAL A 351 6.24 30.72 5.40
C VAL A 351 6.39 29.23 5.11
N LYS A 352 6.23 28.85 3.84
CA LYS A 352 6.46 27.49 3.36
C LYS A 352 7.94 27.15 3.22
N SER A 353 8.17 25.84 3.24
CA SER A 353 9.44 25.22 2.86
C SER A 353 9.21 24.23 1.70
N VAL A 354 10.28 23.95 0.99
CA VAL A 354 10.33 22.95 -0.08
C VAL A 354 11.34 21.88 0.31
N ASP A 355 10.88 20.62 0.32
CA ASP A 355 11.70 19.43 0.46
C ASP A 355 11.89 18.85 -0.94
N ALA A 356 13.12 18.92 -1.45
CA ALA A 356 13.49 18.44 -2.78
C ALA A 356 14.43 17.24 -2.66
N VAL A 357 14.10 16.15 -3.33
CA VAL A 357 14.89 14.91 -3.36
C VAL A 357 15.27 14.57 -4.79
N GLN A 358 16.53 14.20 -4.99
CA GLN A 358 17.07 13.59 -6.20
C GLN A 358 17.73 12.28 -5.81
N GLN A 359 17.38 11.21 -6.49
CA GLN A 359 17.95 9.89 -6.24
C GLN A 359 18.17 9.17 -7.56
N TRP A 360 19.37 8.64 -7.75
CA TRP A 360 19.74 7.80 -8.88
C TRP A 360 20.39 6.54 -8.38
N ALA A 361 20.16 5.44 -9.08
CA ALA A 361 20.83 4.17 -8.81
C ALA A 361 21.23 3.50 -10.11
N VAL A 362 22.40 2.89 -10.10
CA VAL A 362 22.86 1.95 -11.12
C VAL A 362 23.15 0.62 -10.47
N GLY A 363 22.86 -0.49 -11.15
CA GLY A 363 23.06 -1.80 -10.56
C GLY A 363 23.19 -2.91 -11.57
N ALA A 364 23.79 -4.00 -11.10
CA ALA A 364 23.89 -5.26 -11.83
C ALA A 364 23.44 -6.41 -10.92
N GLN A 365 22.74 -7.37 -11.48
CA GLN A 365 22.29 -8.57 -10.77
C GLN A 365 22.48 -9.79 -11.67
N TYR A 366 23.00 -10.86 -11.10
CA TYR A 366 23.13 -12.17 -11.72
C TYR A 366 22.21 -13.16 -11.00
N GLN A 367 21.51 -13.98 -11.79
CA GLN A 367 20.65 -15.05 -11.29
C GLN A 367 20.99 -16.34 -12.04
N LEU A 368 21.21 -17.40 -11.29
CA LEU A 368 21.45 -18.73 -11.79
C LEU A 368 20.34 -19.66 -11.30
N ALA A 369 19.54 -20.18 -12.21
CA ALA A 369 18.55 -21.20 -11.90
C ALA A 369 19.01 -22.55 -12.44
N TRP A 370 19.08 -23.55 -11.57
CA TRP A 370 19.41 -24.93 -11.90
C TRP A 370 18.16 -25.80 -11.82
N ARG A 371 17.76 -26.36 -12.96
CA ARG A 371 16.45 -26.97 -13.21
C ARG A 371 15.88 -27.89 -12.13
N LYS A 372 16.71 -28.61 -11.38
CA LYS A 372 16.25 -29.54 -10.33
C LYS A 372 16.60 -29.05 -8.93
N LEU A 373 17.60 -28.22 -8.78
CA LEU A 373 18.16 -27.86 -7.47
C LEU A 373 17.53 -26.58 -6.92
N GLY A 374 17.28 -25.57 -7.75
CA GLY A 374 16.80 -24.29 -7.30
C GLY A 374 17.45 -23.12 -8.00
N GLU A 375 17.51 -21.99 -7.33
CA GLU A 375 18.10 -20.78 -7.89
C GLU A 375 18.91 -20.00 -6.85
N VAL A 376 19.86 -19.22 -7.32
CA VAL A 376 20.62 -18.24 -6.54
C VAL A 376 20.68 -16.94 -7.30
N SER A 377 20.55 -15.83 -6.59
CA SER A 377 20.75 -14.49 -7.16
C SER A 377 21.65 -13.65 -6.26
N ILE A 378 22.43 -12.78 -6.90
CA ILE A 378 23.22 -11.76 -6.24
C ILE A 378 23.17 -10.48 -7.05
N GLY A 379 22.94 -9.36 -6.40
CA GLY A 379 22.88 -8.05 -7.02
C GLY A 379 23.62 -7.01 -6.21
N VAL A 380 24.14 -6.02 -6.89
CA VAL A 380 24.76 -4.84 -6.29
C VAL A 380 24.22 -3.60 -6.97
N GLN A 381 23.96 -2.57 -6.19
CA GLN A 381 23.54 -1.25 -6.69
C GLN A 381 24.26 -0.13 -5.95
N GLN A 382 24.71 0.87 -6.70
CA GLN A 382 25.23 2.12 -6.19
C GLN A 382 24.15 3.18 -6.29
N VAL A 383 23.88 3.87 -5.19
CA VAL A 383 22.89 4.95 -5.11
C VAL A 383 23.60 6.30 -4.94
N ASP A 384 23.13 7.34 -5.60
CA ASP A 384 23.45 8.76 -5.34
C ASP A 384 22.16 9.44 -4.88
N TYR A 385 22.11 9.83 -3.60
CA TYR A 385 20.96 10.45 -2.97
C TYR A 385 21.31 11.88 -2.54
N LYS A 386 20.40 12.81 -2.84
CA LYS A 386 20.51 14.22 -2.45
C LYS A 386 19.15 14.70 -1.96
N LYS A 387 19.14 15.33 -0.79
CA LYS A 387 17.97 16.00 -0.22
C LYS A 387 18.32 17.44 0.10
N GLU A 388 17.43 18.36 -0.27
CA GLU A 388 17.57 19.78 0.02
C GLU A 388 16.26 20.32 0.60
N ILE A 389 16.36 20.96 1.75
CA ILE A 389 15.24 21.67 2.37
C ILE A 389 15.50 23.17 2.23
N ARG A 390 14.59 23.86 1.56
CA ARG A 390 14.64 25.30 1.29
C ARG A 390 13.44 25.99 1.92
N SER A 391 13.68 26.97 2.80
CA SER A 391 12.62 27.88 3.21
C SER A 391 12.35 28.93 2.13
N LEU A 392 11.08 29.21 1.85
CA LEU A 392 10.71 30.30 0.94
C LEU A 392 10.91 31.70 1.56
N SER A 393 11.32 31.78 2.83
CA SER A 393 11.77 33.06 3.46
C SER A 393 13.14 33.54 2.98
N GLY A 394 13.87 32.71 2.22
CA GLY A 394 15.25 33.00 1.80
C GLY A 394 16.32 32.57 2.80
N ALA A 395 15.98 31.86 3.87
CA ALA A 395 16.96 31.24 4.75
C ALA A 395 17.86 30.25 4.00
N PRO A 396 19.12 30.05 4.42
CA PRO A 396 20.02 29.09 3.77
C PRO A 396 19.42 27.70 3.68
N ALA A 397 19.59 27.05 2.53
CA ALA A 397 19.11 25.70 2.31
C ALA A 397 19.96 24.67 3.09
N MET A 398 19.29 23.71 3.70
CA MET A 398 19.93 22.55 4.33
C MET A 398 20.03 21.42 3.32
N LYS A 399 21.21 20.79 3.23
CA LYS A 399 21.50 19.74 2.24
C LYS A 399 22.06 18.50 2.91
N THR A 400 21.55 17.36 2.49
CA THR A 400 22.08 16.05 2.85
C THR A 400 22.38 15.25 1.59
N THR A 401 23.51 14.57 1.59
CA THR A 401 23.91 13.69 0.48
C THR A 401 24.33 12.35 1.04
N ASP A 402 24.03 11.27 0.30
CA ASP A 402 24.45 9.92 0.65
C ASP A 402 24.76 9.13 -0.61
N LYS A 403 25.77 8.23 -0.54
CA LYS A 403 26.20 7.43 -1.69
C LYS A 403 26.46 5.97 -1.31
N PRO A 404 25.47 5.26 -0.77
CA PRO A 404 25.65 3.88 -0.34
C PRO A 404 25.75 2.91 -1.53
N THR A 405 26.49 1.82 -1.28
CA THR A 405 26.44 0.62 -2.10
C THR A 405 25.59 -0.42 -1.37
N PHE A 406 24.54 -0.90 -2.01
CA PHE A 406 23.66 -1.94 -1.46
C PHE A 406 23.84 -3.26 -2.17
N VAL A 407 23.72 -4.33 -1.40
CA VAL A 407 23.79 -5.70 -1.86
C VAL A 407 22.44 -6.38 -1.61
N ASN A 408 22.00 -7.19 -2.57
CA ASN A 408 20.92 -8.13 -2.36
C ASN A 408 21.36 -9.53 -2.78
N SER A 409 20.92 -10.53 -2.05
CA SER A 409 21.18 -11.93 -2.38
C SER A 409 19.98 -12.79 -2.02
N ALA A 410 19.75 -13.84 -2.78
CA ALA A 410 18.72 -14.81 -2.46
C ALA A 410 19.12 -16.21 -2.94
N VAL A 411 18.65 -17.21 -2.23
CA VAL A 411 18.74 -18.61 -2.60
C VAL A 411 17.39 -19.28 -2.38
N ALA A 412 16.97 -20.09 -3.36
CA ALA A 412 15.82 -20.95 -3.24
C ALA A 412 16.20 -22.37 -3.67
N VAL A 413 15.94 -23.36 -2.82
CA VAL A 413 16.33 -24.77 -3.04
C VAL A 413 15.08 -25.62 -3.14
N ASN A 414 14.97 -26.39 -4.20
CA ASN A 414 13.92 -27.39 -4.40
C ASN A 414 14.22 -28.65 -3.55
N VAL A 415 13.78 -28.66 -2.29
CA VAL A 415 13.96 -29.80 -1.39
C VAL A 415 13.22 -31.03 -1.93
N THR A 416 12.03 -30.80 -2.50
CA THR A 416 11.23 -31.77 -3.25
C THR A 416 10.54 -31.07 -4.42
N PRO A 417 9.88 -31.79 -5.34
CA PRO A 417 9.08 -31.15 -6.40
C PRO A 417 7.92 -30.27 -5.88
N LYS A 418 7.56 -30.38 -4.60
CA LYS A 418 6.49 -29.62 -3.95
C LYS A 418 6.98 -28.66 -2.87
N LEU A 419 8.20 -28.84 -2.36
CA LEU A 419 8.77 -28.07 -1.26
C LEU A 419 9.99 -27.28 -1.71
N VAL A 420 9.92 -25.97 -1.56
CA VAL A 420 11.03 -25.03 -1.77
C VAL A 420 11.39 -24.41 -0.43
N ALA A 421 12.67 -24.43 -0.07
CA ALA A 421 13.22 -23.65 1.03
C ALA A 421 13.95 -22.42 0.44
N TYR A 422 13.87 -21.28 1.12
CA TYR A 422 14.50 -20.07 0.65
C TYR A 422 15.13 -19.26 1.78
N ALA A 423 16.12 -18.47 1.41
CA ALA A 423 16.71 -17.42 2.23
C ALA A 423 17.04 -16.20 1.39
N SER A 424 16.94 -15.00 1.94
CA SER A 424 17.38 -13.79 1.28
C SER A 424 17.87 -12.72 2.23
N PHE A 425 18.67 -11.83 1.65
CA PHE A 425 19.16 -10.62 2.25
C PHE A 425 18.93 -9.45 1.28
N ALA A 426 18.45 -8.33 1.78
CA ALA A 426 18.27 -7.12 1.00
C ALA A 426 18.59 -5.87 1.82
N GLN A 427 19.23 -4.91 1.18
CA GLN A 427 19.49 -3.58 1.72
C GLN A 427 18.80 -2.53 0.86
N GLY A 428 18.38 -1.42 1.47
CA GLY A 428 17.71 -0.33 0.79
C GLY A 428 17.89 1.00 1.46
N LEU A 429 17.52 2.06 0.73
CA LEU A 429 17.53 3.42 1.22
C LEU A 429 16.10 3.93 1.31
N GLU A 430 15.73 4.45 2.49
CA GLU A 430 14.49 5.16 2.71
C GLU A 430 14.76 6.66 2.92
N GLU A 431 13.80 7.46 2.53
CA GLU A 431 13.85 8.90 2.80
C GLU A 431 13.55 9.17 4.27
N ALA A 432 14.48 9.82 4.97
CA ALA A 432 14.24 10.21 6.35
C ALA A 432 13.20 11.35 6.43
N PRO A 433 12.28 11.28 7.42
CA PRO A 433 11.38 12.39 7.71
C PRO A 433 12.14 13.66 8.06
N ILE A 434 11.56 14.82 7.79
CA ILE A 434 12.10 16.11 8.17
C ILE A 434 11.87 16.33 9.66
N ALA A 435 12.81 16.98 10.33
CA ALA A 435 12.65 17.42 11.71
C ALA A 435 11.38 18.26 11.88
N PRO A 436 10.45 17.88 12.78
CA PRO A 436 9.15 18.52 12.91
C PRO A 436 9.27 19.94 13.49
N GLU A 437 8.24 20.77 13.28
CA GLU A 437 8.24 22.19 13.68
C GLU A 437 8.40 22.41 15.19
N ASN A 438 8.11 21.42 16.03
CA ASN A 438 8.30 21.48 17.48
C ASN A 438 9.72 21.12 17.95
N ALA A 439 10.60 20.70 17.04
CA ALA A 439 12.02 20.46 17.33
C ALA A 439 12.84 21.75 17.29
N LEU A 440 13.94 21.82 18.08
CA LEU A 440 14.88 22.94 18.03
C LEU A 440 15.62 23.03 16.69
N ASN A 441 15.87 21.88 16.07
CA ASN A 441 16.42 21.75 14.72
C ASN A 441 15.31 21.55 13.67
N ALA A 442 14.18 22.24 13.83
CA ALA A 442 13.04 22.17 12.92
C ALA A 442 13.48 22.36 11.45
N ASN A 443 12.87 21.58 10.57
CA ASN A 443 13.16 21.55 9.14
C ASN A 443 14.57 21.04 8.77
N GLU A 444 15.34 20.47 9.71
CA GLU A 444 16.59 19.80 9.38
C GLU A 444 16.32 18.54 8.54
N ALA A 445 17.19 18.30 7.55
CA ALA A 445 17.20 17.11 6.72
C ALA A 445 18.14 16.06 7.33
N PRO A 446 17.63 15.03 8.04
CA PRO A 446 18.49 13.96 8.53
C PRO A 446 19.10 13.17 7.37
N PRO A 447 20.16 12.38 7.62
CA PRO A 447 20.66 11.41 6.66
C PRO A 447 19.58 10.46 6.18
N ALA A 448 19.77 9.89 4.99
CA ALA A 448 18.90 8.83 4.51
C ALA A 448 18.91 7.62 5.47
N ILE A 449 17.80 6.94 5.59
CA ILE A 449 17.66 5.73 6.41
C ILE A 449 18.14 4.54 5.59
N HIS A 450 19.11 3.79 6.14
CA HIS A 450 19.50 2.51 5.58
C HIS A 450 18.71 1.41 6.28
N THR A 451 18.04 0.60 5.50
CA THR A 451 17.20 -0.51 5.98
C THR A 451 17.81 -1.83 5.55
N GLU A 452 17.83 -2.80 6.45
CA GLU A 452 18.29 -4.16 6.19
C GLU A 452 17.17 -5.17 6.47
N GLN A 453 17.15 -6.24 5.68
CA GLN A 453 16.15 -7.30 5.82
C GLN A 453 16.76 -8.66 5.56
N HIS A 454 16.43 -9.62 6.44
CA HIS A 454 16.69 -11.04 6.29
C HIS A 454 15.37 -11.79 6.22
N ASP A 455 15.25 -12.70 5.27
CA ASP A 455 14.11 -13.60 5.12
C ASP A 455 14.56 -15.04 5.04
N PHE A 456 13.80 -15.94 5.70
CA PHE A 456 13.97 -17.39 5.62
C PHE A 456 12.59 -18.02 5.55
N GLY A 457 12.45 -19.11 4.80
CA GLY A 457 11.16 -19.77 4.82
C GLY A 457 11.05 -20.97 3.89
N ILE A 458 9.84 -21.49 3.85
CA ILE A 458 9.46 -22.59 2.99
C ILE A 458 8.17 -22.26 2.23
N ARG A 459 8.09 -22.77 1.01
CA ARG A 459 6.86 -22.84 0.22
C ARG A 459 6.54 -24.29 -0.09
N TYR A 460 5.35 -24.72 0.30
CA TYR A 460 4.87 -26.08 0.06
C TYR A 460 3.61 -26.07 -0.81
N ARG A 461 3.67 -26.73 -1.96
CA ARG A 461 2.51 -26.89 -2.86
C ARG A 461 1.69 -28.11 -2.42
N ILE A 462 0.62 -27.86 -1.67
CA ILE A 462 -0.30 -28.90 -1.18
C ILE A 462 -1.02 -29.56 -2.37
N ALA A 463 -1.57 -28.75 -3.26
CA ALA A 463 -2.30 -29.14 -4.46
C ALA A 463 -1.97 -28.19 -5.64
N PRO A 464 -2.38 -28.45 -6.89
CA PRO A 464 -1.97 -27.65 -8.07
C PRO A 464 -2.29 -26.17 -7.96
N ARG A 465 -2.86 -25.56 -7.13
CA ARG A 465 -3.08 -24.12 -6.91
C ARG A 465 -3.25 -23.77 -5.43
N LEU A 466 -3.07 -24.74 -4.55
CA LEU A 466 -3.13 -24.53 -3.11
C LEU A 466 -1.70 -24.51 -2.55
N ASN A 467 -1.25 -23.32 -2.17
CA ASN A 467 0.09 -23.07 -1.67
C ASN A 467 0.06 -22.76 -0.18
N PHE A 468 1.02 -23.31 0.53
CA PHE A 468 1.36 -22.96 1.91
C PHE A 468 2.72 -22.28 1.91
N ILE A 469 2.86 -21.16 2.62
CA ILE A 469 4.12 -20.45 2.85
C ILE A 469 4.26 -20.24 4.36
N LEU A 470 5.44 -20.55 4.87
CA LEU A 470 5.88 -20.18 6.20
C LEU A 470 7.20 -19.41 6.03
N GLY A 471 7.21 -18.16 6.44
CA GLY A 471 8.36 -17.28 6.41
C GLY A 471 8.72 -16.77 7.79
N TYR A 472 10.00 -16.50 7.99
CA TYR A 472 10.54 -15.67 9.05
C TYR A 472 11.17 -14.44 8.41
N PHE A 473 10.95 -13.28 9.01
CA PHE A 473 11.58 -12.04 8.60
C PHE A 473 12.22 -11.32 9.79
N ASP A 474 13.26 -10.56 9.48
CA ASP A 474 13.95 -9.67 10.41
C ASP A 474 14.28 -8.40 9.63
N ILE A 475 13.67 -7.27 10.04
CA ILE A 475 13.86 -5.96 9.40
C ILE A 475 14.31 -4.97 10.46
N GLU A 476 15.36 -4.22 10.15
CA GLU A 476 15.92 -3.22 11.06
C GLU A 476 16.14 -1.89 10.33
N LYS A 477 15.83 -0.79 11.02
CA LYS A 477 16.12 0.56 10.57
C LYS A 477 16.34 1.52 11.74
N PRO A 478 17.11 2.63 11.55
CA PRO A 478 17.25 3.67 12.55
C PRO A 478 15.91 4.30 12.95
N TYR A 479 15.73 4.54 14.26
CA TYR A 479 14.55 5.16 14.84
C TYR A 479 14.82 6.66 15.08
N PHE A 480 14.25 7.52 14.25
CA PHE A 480 14.33 8.97 14.38
C PHE A 480 13.14 9.52 15.17
N ASN A 481 13.41 10.31 16.19
CA ASN A 481 12.38 11.03 16.94
C ASN A 481 12.94 12.26 17.63
N VAL A 482 12.07 13.09 18.22
CA VAL A 482 12.47 14.25 19.04
C VAL A 482 12.88 13.76 20.42
N ASP A 483 14.09 14.09 20.86
CA ASP A 483 14.62 13.75 22.18
C ASP A 483 14.11 14.69 23.29
N ALA A 484 14.51 14.43 24.55
CA ALA A 484 14.14 15.25 25.71
C ALA A 484 14.66 16.70 25.60
N GLY A 485 15.75 16.94 24.87
CA GLY A 485 16.29 18.25 24.56
C GLY A 485 15.59 18.96 23.41
N ARG A 486 14.51 18.36 22.89
CA ARG A 486 13.76 18.83 21.72
C ARG A 486 14.57 18.85 20.43
N VAL A 487 15.59 18.01 20.31
CA VAL A 487 16.35 17.81 19.07
C VAL A 487 15.86 16.56 18.36
N TYR A 488 15.50 16.68 17.08
CA TYR A 488 15.14 15.55 16.23
C TYR A 488 16.41 14.84 15.75
N ARG A 489 16.59 13.60 16.17
CA ARG A 489 17.80 12.81 15.86
C ARG A 489 17.52 11.31 15.90
N ASN A 490 18.48 10.51 15.51
CA ASN A 490 18.44 9.07 15.74
C ASN A 490 18.51 8.77 17.25
N LEU A 491 17.53 8.06 17.79
CA LEU A 491 17.41 7.67 19.19
C LEU A 491 17.66 6.17 19.43
N GLY A 492 17.97 5.43 18.38
CA GLY A 492 18.18 3.99 18.43
C GLY A 492 17.68 3.30 17.17
N ASP A 493 17.23 2.05 17.30
CA ASP A 493 16.81 1.23 16.18
C ASP A 493 15.40 0.70 16.40
N GLU A 494 14.63 0.62 15.31
CA GLU A 494 13.34 -0.04 15.24
C GLU A 494 13.51 -1.37 14.50
N THR A 495 13.19 -2.47 15.16
CA THR A 495 13.28 -3.83 14.61
C THR A 495 11.93 -4.50 14.58
N HIS A 496 11.64 -5.19 13.49
CA HIS A 496 10.44 -6.02 13.32
C HIS A 496 10.88 -7.44 12.94
N LYS A 497 10.72 -8.38 13.86
CA LYS A 497 11.07 -9.79 13.68
C LYS A 497 9.82 -10.64 13.85
N GLY A 498 9.60 -11.58 12.93
CA GLY A 498 8.39 -12.38 13.05
C GLY A 498 8.23 -13.48 12.03
N TYR A 499 7.12 -14.19 12.19
CA TYR A 499 6.70 -15.26 11.29
C TYR A 499 5.50 -14.83 10.47
N GLU A 500 5.51 -15.21 9.20
CA GLU A 500 4.41 -15.06 8.27
C GLU A 500 3.89 -16.42 7.84
N ILE A 501 2.60 -16.60 7.87
CA ILE A 501 1.92 -17.79 7.38
C ILE A 501 0.95 -17.39 6.27
N SER A 502 0.99 -18.10 5.16
CA SER A 502 0.04 -17.93 4.06
C SER A 502 -0.45 -19.29 3.57
N LEU A 503 -1.76 -19.47 3.50
CA LEU A 503 -2.39 -20.60 2.85
C LEU A 503 -3.43 -20.06 1.87
N ALA A 504 -3.19 -20.21 0.56
CA ALA A 504 -4.04 -19.63 -0.46
C ALA A 504 -4.31 -20.58 -1.61
N GLY A 505 -5.55 -20.60 -2.07
CA GLY A 505 -6.01 -21.35 -3.24
C GLY A 505 -7.28 -22.17 -3.04
N PRO A 506 -7.66 -22.97 -4.03
CA PRO A 506 -8.84 -23.84 -3.96
C PRO A 506 -8.60 -25.05 -3.05
N VAL A 507 -9.37 -25.13 -1.97
CA VAL A 507 -9.42 -26.28 -1.06
C VAL A 507 -10.25 -27.41 -1.66
N THR A 508 -11.34 -27.03 -2.33
CA THR A 508 -12.18 -27.95 -3.11
C THR A 508 -12.57 -27.31 -4.45
N GLY A 509 -13.24 -28.03 -5.32
CA GLY A 509 -13.78 -27.44 -6.57
C GLY A 509 -14.75 -26.27 -6.35
N ARG A 510 -15.25 -26.08 -5.11
CA ARG A 510 -16.23 -25.05 -4.74
C ARG A 510 -15.74 -24.03 -3.73
N LEU A 511 -14.76 -24.38 -2.90
CA LEU A 511 -14.24 -23.54 -1.81
C LEU A 511 -12.85 -23.01 -2.16
N ASN A 512 -12.70 -21.70 -2.19
CA ASN A 512 -11.43 -21.01 -2.19
C ASN A 512 -11.18 -20.39 -0.81
N LEU A 513 -9.93 -20.46 -0.38
CA LEU A 513 -9.45 -19.97 0.92
C LEU A 513 -8.23 -19.07 0.71
N VAL A 514 -8.17 -17.97 1.45
CA VAL A 514 -6.96 -17.18 1.65
C VAL A 514 -6.85 -16.90 3.14
N LEU A 515 -5.91 -17.58 3.80
CA LEU A 515 -5.59 -17.42 5.22
C LEU A 515 -4.18 -16.85 5.35
N GLY A 516 -4.07 -15.73 6.03
CA GLY A 516 -2.82 -15.09 6.38
C GLY A 516 -2.68 -14.89 7.88
N ALA A 517 -1.46 -15.05 8.40
CA ALA A 517 -1.11 -14.72 9.77
C ALA A 517 0.26 -14.04 9.82
N VAL A 518 0.39 -13.03 10.68
CA VAL A 518 1.66 -12.42 11.08
C VAL A 518 1.74 -12.50 12.61
N LEU A 519 2.84 -13.07 13.08
CA LEU A 519 3.23 -13.13 14.49
C LEU A 519 4.58 -12.45 14.59
N GLN A 520 4.63 -11.23 15.11
CA GLN A 520 5.85 -10.42 15.11
C GLN A 520 6.12 -9.80 16.48
N LYS A 521 7.36 -9.41 16.70
CA LYS A 521 7.80 -8.60 17.83
C LYS A 521 8.36 -7.29 17.29
N PRO A 522 7.52 -6.25 17.15
CA PRO A 522 8.01 -4.91 16.86
C PRO A 522 8.63 -4.31 18.12
N GLU A 523 9.85 -3.79 18.02
CA GLU A 523 10.61 -3.27 19.16
C GLU A 523 11.41 -2.02 18.78
N VAL A 524 11.38 -1.02 19.65
CA VAL A 524 12.28 0.13 19.62
C VAL A 524 13.33 -0.09 20.70
N SER A 525 14.60 0.05 20.36
CA SER A 525 15.72 -0.03 21.26
C SER A 525 16.55 1.25 21.21
N GLY A 526 17.41 1.48 22.21
CA GLY A 526 18.35 2.59 22.23
C GLY A 526 18.24 3.48 23.45
N GLU A 527 18.88 4.64 23.39
CA GLU A 527 19.07 5.57 24.50
C GLU A 527 17.74 6.04 25.12
N ALA A 528 16.77 6.40 24.29
CA ALA A 528 15.50 6.95 24.77
C ALA A 528 14.66 5.91 25.55
N VAL A 529 14.73 4.62 25.14
CA VAL A 529 14.07 3.51 25.85
C VAL A 529 14.79 3.21 27.17
N GLN A 530 16.14 3.17 27.15
CA GLN A 530 16.95 2.92 28.35
C GLN A 530 16.76 4.02 29.40
N ALA A 531 16.57 5.26 28.97
CA ALA A 531 16.28 6.40 29.84
C ALA A 531 14.81 6.44 30.32
N GLY A 532 13.94 5.54 29.87
CA GLY A 532 12.51 5.52 30.20
C GLY A 532 11.70 6.66 29.60
N LEU A 533 12.23 7.39 28.62
CA LEU A 533 11.55 8.50 27.96
C LEU A 533 10.46 8.01 27.02
N ILE A 534 10.68 6.87 26.38
CA ILE A 534 9.70 6.17 25.55
C ILE A 534 9.67 4.69 25.92
N GLY A 535 8.57 4.03 25.60
CA GLY A 535 8.47 2.58 25.73
C GLY A 535 9.05 1.82 24.55
N PRO A 536 9.26 0.51 24.71
CA PRO A 536 9.94 -0.31 23.71
C PRO A 536 9.01 -0.72 22.54
N LYS A 537 7.71 -0.45 22.58
CA LYS A 537 6.78 -0.83 21.51
C LYS A 537 6.54 0.36 20.56
N PRO A 538 6.74 0.19 19.25
CA PRO A 538 6.34 1.20 18.27
C PRO A 538 4.82 1.43 18.35
N VAL A 539 4.40 2.69 18.24
CA VAL A 539 2.97 3.03 18.28
C VAL A 539 2.25 2.44 17.08
N SER A 540 1.01 1.96 17.28
CA SER A 540 0.10 1.38 16.29
C SER A 540 0.48 -0.01 15.74
N GLN A 541 1.63 -0.57 16.10
CA GLN A 541 2.07 -1.87 15.61
C GLN A 541 1.48 -3.02 16.44
N ALA A 542 0.83 -3.98 15.76
CA ALA A 542 0.29 -5.19 16.38
C ALA A 542 1.30 -6.33 16.36
N GLU A 543 1.39 -7.08 17.46
CA GLU A 543 2.21 -8.30 17.51
C GLU A 543 1.56 -9.47 16.74
N THR A 544 0.25 -9.46 16.60
CA THR A 544 -0.51 -10.52 15.91
C THR A 544 -1.54 -9.92 14.97
N THR A 545 -1.54 -10.38 13.73
CA THR A 545 -2.60 -10.08 12.75
C THR A 545 -2.99 -11.36 12.03
N LEU A 546 -4.30 -11.65 12.00
CA LEU A 546 -4.86 -12.79 11.28
C LEU A 546 -5.92 -12.30 10.30
N ARG A 547 -5.93 -12.87 9.09
CA ARG A 547 -6.94 -12.59 8.08
C ARG A 547 -7.36 -13.87 7.39
N LEU A 548 -8.66 -14.10 7.31
CA LEU A 548 -9.26 -15.24 6.62
C LEU A 548 -10.29 -14.73 5.61
N ASN A 549 -10.13 -15.12 4.35
CA ASN A 549 -11.10 -14.87 3.29
C ASN A 549 -11.55 -16.20 2.70
N LEU A 550 -12.84 -16.41 2.61
CA LEU A 550 -13.50 -17.58 2.06
C LEU A 550 -14.40 -17.17 0.90
N ASP A 551 -14.45 -17.98 -0.13
CA ASP A 551 -15.43 -17.89 -1.23
C ASP A 551 -15.95 -19.29 -1.55
N TYR A 552 -17.24 -19.54 -1.28
CA TYR A 552 -17.88 -20.83 -1.46
C TYR A 552 -18.99 -20.76 -2.50
N ARG A 553 -18.89 -21.56 -3.56
CA ARG A 553 -19.95 -21.74 -4.55
C ARG A 553 -20.98 -22.73 -4.03
N THR A 554 -22.21 -22.27 -3.89
CA THR A 554 -23.29 -23.14 -3.41
C THR A 554 -23.63 -24.21 -4.46
N PRO A 555 -23.95 -25.45 -4.04
CA PRO A 555 -24.39 -26.47 -4.98
C PRO A 555 -25.89 -26.38 -5.33
N TRP A 556 -26.67 -25.64 -4.54
CA TRP A 556 -28.13 -25.62 -4.59
C TRP A 556 -28.68 -24.56 -5.55
N ILE A 557 -27.97 -23.46 -5.74
CA ILE A 557 -28.37 -22.36 -6.63
C ILE A 557 -27.20 -22.10 -7.58
N GLU A 558 -27.44 -22.34 -8.85
CA GLU A 558 -26.46 -22.06 -9.89
C GLU A 558 -26.15 -20.57 -9.92
N GLY A 559 -24.86 -20.23 -10.02
CA GLY A 559 -24.38 -18.84 -10.01
C GLY A 559 -24.23 -18.21 -8.65
N LEU A 560 -24.76 -18.79 -7.57
CA LEU A 560 -24.63 -18.24 -6.22
C LEU A 560 -23.32 -18.68 -5.56
N SER A 561 -22.62 -17.73 -4.98
CA SER A 561 -21.54 -17.96 -4.00
C SER A 561 -21.74 -17.09 -2.77
N VAL A 562 -21.25 -17.57 -1.63
CA VAL A 562 -21.17 -16.82 -0.37
C VAL A 562 -19.72 -16.59 -0.02
N ASP A 563 -19.42 -15.44 0.55
CA ASP A 563 -18.08 -15.07 0.97
C ASP A 563 -18.08 -14.59 2.41
N ALA A 564 -16.94 -14.80 3.08
CA ALA A 564 -16.70 -14.32 4.43
C ALA A 564 -15.28 -13.78 4.51
N ALA A 565 -15.10 -12.66 5.22
CA ALA A 565 -13.80 -12.10 5.54
C ALA A 565 -13.72 -11.82 7.03
N TRP A 566 -12.81 -12.51 7.71
CA TRP A 566 -12.56 -12.35 9.12
C TRP A 566 -11.18 -11.76 9.35
N VAL A 567 -11.10 -10.78 10.25
CA VAL A 567 -9.88 -10.08 10.63
C VAL A 567 -9.76 -10.08 12.14
N TYR A 568 -8.59 -10.46 12.64
CA TYR A 568 -8.17 -10.26 14.02
C TYR A 568 -6.90 -9.42 14.04
N VAL A 569 -6.87 -8.41 14.92
CA VAL A 569 -5.71 -7.56 15.16
C VAL A 569 -5.47 -7.51 16.66
N GLY A 570 -4.27 -7.89 17.06
CA GLY A 570 -3.83 -7.92 18.45
C GLY A 570 -3.70 -6.54 19.06
N GLU A 571 -3.38 -6.54 20.35
CA GLU A 571 -3.11 -5.34 21.14
C GLU A 571 -1.99 -4.48 20.54
N ARG A 572 -2.11 -3.15 20.65
CA ARG A 572 -1.17 -2.17 20.05
C ARG A 572 -0.92 -1.03 21.01
N ALA A 573 0.32 -0.53 21.05
CA ALA A 573 0.64 0.67 21.82
C ALA A 573 -0.11 1.89 21.23
N ALA A 574 -0.80 2.63 22.11
CA ALA A 574 -1.50 3.86 21.77
C ALA A 574 -0.63 5.11 21.99
N THR A 575 0.42 4.99 22.80
CA THR A 575 1.32 6.10 23.15
C THR A 575 2.77 5.65 23.04
N SER A 576 3.66 6.57 22.72
CA SER A 576 5.11 6.31 22.77
C SER A 576 5.64 6.34 24.22
N ARG A 577 5.05 7.15 25.11
CA ARG A 577 5.47 7.27 26.51
C ARG A 577 4.95 6.13 27.37
N THR A 578 5.66 5.86 28.44
CA THR A 578 5.24 4.95 29.52
C THR A 578 4.54 5.69 30.65
N PHE A 579 3.79 4.97 31.47
CA PHE A 579 3.05 5.52 32.61
C PHE A 579 3.36 4.73 33.88
N THR A 580 3.66 5.43 34.98
CA THR A 580 3.92 4.83 36.28
C THR A 580 2.72 4.05 36.79
N GLU A 581 1.51 4.56 36.52
CA GLU A 581 0.22 3.95 36.90
C GLU A 581 -0.02 2.61 36.18
N LEU A 582 0.61 2.40 35.03
CA LEU A 582 0.61 1.12 34.30
C LEU A 582 1.85 0.27 34.61
N GLY A 583 2.58 0.55 35.69
CA GLY A 583 3.79 -0.16 36.08
C GLY A 583 4.94 0.06 35.09
N GLY A 584 5.07 1.27 34.54
CA GLY A 584 6.11 1.63 33.59
C GLY A 584 5.85 1.15 32.14
N LYS A 585 4.61 0.78 31.84
CA LYS A 585 4.19 0.33 30.49
C LYS A 585 3.52 1.45 29.69
N GLN A 586 3.50 1.29 28.37
CA GLN A 586 2.73 2.14 27.44
C GLN A 586 1.23 1.87 27.58
N LEU A 587 0.40 2.86 27.29
CA LEU A 587 -1.03 2.64 27.10
C LEU A 587 -1.25 1.84 25.82
N ASN A 588 -2.12 0.85 25.89
CA ASN A 588 -2.47 0.01 24.75
C ASN A 588 -3.95 0.11 24.39
N VAL A 589 -4.24 -0.03 23.12
CA VAL A 589 -5.59 -0.35 22.62
C VAL A 589 -5.73 -1.87 22.58
N LYS A 590 -6.85 -2.37 23.10
CA LYS A 590 -7.15 -3.80 23.11
C LYS A 590 -7.20 -4.40 21.71
N ASP A 591 -7.02 -5.70 21.64
CA ASP A 591 -7.29 -6.49 20.44
C ASP A 591 -8.76 -6.38 20.00
N TYR A 592 -8.98 -6.64 18.71
CA TYR A 592 -10.32 -6.64 18.14
C TYR A 592 -10.44 -7.61 16.97
N GLN A 593 -11.68 -7.96 16.65
CA GLN A 593 -11.99 -8.74 15.46
C GLN A 593 -13.21 -8.17 14.74
N THR A 594 -13.21 -8.33 13.43
CA THR A 594 -14.35 -8.01 12.58
C THR A 594 -14.67 -9.19 11.66
N LEU A 595 -15.94 -9.33 11.31
CA LEU A 595 -16.42 -10.30 10.33
C LEU A 595 -17.27 -9.56 9.30
N ASP A 596 -16.92 -9.74 8.04
CA ASP A 596 -17.74 -9.32 6.90
C ASP A 596 -18.34 -10.57 6.24
N LEU A 597 -19.61 -10.51 5.88
CA LEU A 597 -20.31 -11.57 5.16
C LEU A 597 -20.86 -11.03 3.85
N GLY A 598 -20.73 -11.83 2.80
CA GLY A 598 -21.19 -11.44 1.48
C GLY A 598 -21.83 -12.58 0.69
N MET A 599 -22.54 -12.19 -0.34
CA MET A 599 -23.02 -13.11 -1.37
C MET A 599 -22.81 -12.51 -2.76
N ARG A 600 -22.58 -13.36 -3.74
CA ARG A 600 -22.47 -13.02 -5.17
C ARG A 600 -23.38 -13.93 -5.97
N TYR A 601 -24.25 -13.32 -6.76
CA TYR A 601 -25.14 -14.05 -7.66
C TYR A 601 -24.83 -13.70 -9.10
N ARG A 602 -24.35 -14.68 -9.86
CA ARG A 602 -24.02 -14.56 -11.29
C ARG A 602 -25.20 -15.00 -12.13
N PHE A 603 -25.62 -14.13 -13.02
CA PHE A 603 -26.76 -14.36 -13.92
C PHE A 603 -26.51 -13.64 -15.25
N LYS A 604 -27.51 -13.68 -16.13
CA LYS A 604 -27.48 -12.92 -17.38
C LYS A 604 -28.66 -11.97 -17.45
N ILE A 605 -28.39 -10.75 -17.94
CA ILE A 605 -29.43 -9.81 -18.36
C ILE A 605 -29.43 -9.83 -19.90
N GLY A 606 -30.37 -10.52 -20.51
CA GLY A 606 -30.29 -10.86 -21.92
C GLY A 606 -29.07 -11.72 -22.22
N THR A 607 -28.15 -11.25 -23.06
CA THR A 607 -26.90 -11.93 -23.40
C THR A 607 -25.73 -11.51 -22.50
N HIS A 608 -25.90 -10.48 -21.68
CA HIS A 608 -24.85 -9.83 -20.90
C HIS A 608 -24.62 -10.51 -19.56
N ARG A 609 -23.36 -10.80 -19.23
CA ARG A 609 -23.00 -11.39 -17.94
C ARG A 609 -23.14 -10.34 -16.84
N SER A 610 -23.85 -10.70 -15.79
CA SER A 610 -24.07 -9.81 -14.65
C SER A 610 -23.76 -10.51 -13.34
N THR A 611 -23.29 -9.74 -12.36
CA THR A 611 -23.05 -10.20 -10.99
C THR A 611 -23.65 -9.18 -10.03
N LEU A 612 -24.62 -9.63 -9.26
CA LEU A 612 -25.13 -8.92 -8.09
C LEU A 612 -24.31 -9.35 -6.87
N ARG A 613 -23.83 -8.39 -6.11
CA ARG A 613 -23.15 -8.62 -4.83
C ARG A 613 -23.86 -7.87 -3.71
N ALA A 614 -24.03 -8.50 -2.57
CA ALA A 614 -24.51 -7.87 -1.34
C ALA A 614 -23.58 -8.25 -0.20
N GLN A 615 -23.29 -7.30 0.70
CA GLN A 615 -22.34 -7.47 1.80
C GLN A 615 -22.84 -6.78 3.07
N VAL A 616 -22.54 -7.41 4.20
CA VAL A 616 -22.63 -6.83 5.53
C VAL A 616 -21.22 -6.71 6.06
N PHE A 617 -20.77 -5.51 6.34
CA PHE A 617 -19.48 -5.21 6.93
C PHE A 617 -19.59 -5.13 8.44
N ASN A 618 -18.56 -5.59 9.16
CA ASN A 618 -18.51 -5.58 10.62
C ASN A 618 -19.79 -6.16 11.27
N VAL A 619 -20.12 -7.42 10.94
CA VAL A 619 -21.34 -8.11 11.40
C VAL A 619 -21.51 -8.06 12.92
N PHE A 620 -20.40 -8.10 13.66
CA PHE A 620 -20.40 -8.06 15.12
C PHE A 620 -20.62 -6.67 15.70
N ASP A 621 -20.63 -5.62 14.85
CA ASP A 621 -20.69 -4.22 15.25
C ASP A 621 -19.58 -3.84 16.27
N THR A 622 -18.40 -4.40 16.05
CA THR A 622 -17.25 -4.22 16.94
C THR A 622 -16.78 -2.77 16.90
N PHE A 623 -16.81 -2.12 18.05
CA PHE A 623 -16.16 -0.83 18.27
C PHE A 623 -14.72 -1.05 18.75
N THR A 624 -13.78 -0.24 18.28
CA THR A 624 -12.45 -0.07 18.87
C THR A 624 -11.87 1.29 18.48
N TRP A 625 -11.02 1.81 19.34
CA TRP A 625 -10.12 2.87 18.97
C TRP A 625 -9.02 2.31 18.06
N LYS A 626 -8.84 2.91 16.90
CA LYS A 626 -7.66 2.69 16.04
C LYS A 626 -6.62 3.74 16.38
N VAL A 627 -5.36 3.44 16.07
CA VAL A 627 -4.22 4.30 16.41
C VAL A 627 -3.43 4.61 15.17
N TYR A 628 -3.13 5.89 14.93
CA TYR A 628 -2.10 6.29 13.98
C TYR A 628 -0.69 6.19 14.60
N PRO A 629 0.38 6.07 13.80
CA PRO A 629 1.75 6.08 14.32
C PRO A 629 2.10 7.33 15.16
N SER A 630 1.38 8.44 14.96
CA SER A 630 1.48 9.67 15.78
C SER A 630 0.89 9.54 17.18
N GLY A 631 0.17 8.44 17.50
CA GLY A 631 -0.60 8.27 18.73
C GLY A 631 -2.03 8.85 18.68
N GLY A 632 -2.42 9.44 17.55
CA GLY A 632 -3.78 9.92 17.35
C GLY A 632 -4.79 8.77 17.25
N LEU A 633 -5.82 8.82 18.09
CA LEU A 633 -6.89 7.83 18.15
C LEU A 633 -8.02 8.23 17.20
N TYR A 634 -8.61 7.24 16.51
CA TYR A 634 -9.79 7.39 15.67
C TYR A 634 -10.66 6.13 15.73
N VAL A 635 -11.93 6.24 15.37
CA VAL A 635 -12.91 5.15 15.59
C VAL A 635 -12.99 4.18 14.41
N THR A 636 -13.40 2.94 14.69
CA THR A 636 -13.81 1.97 13.65
C THR A 636 -15.15 2.34 13.04
N ASN A 637 -15.38 1.93 11.80
CA ASN A 637 -16.70 2.04 11.20
C ASN A 637 -17.67 1.03 11.85
N PRO A 638 -18.93 1.43 12.14
CA PRO A 638 -19.95 0.52 12.66
C PRO A 638 -20.36 -0.51 11.61
N ARG A 639 -21.28 -1.43 11.99
CA ARG A 639 -21.91 -2.35 11.04
C ARG A 639 -22.54 -1.58 9.88
N ASN A 640 -22.26 -2.05 8.66
CA ASN A 640 -22.68 -1.37 7.44
C ASN A 640 -23.09 -2.37 6.36
N PHE A 641 -23.81 -1.87 5.36
CA PHE A 641 -24.30 -2.68 4.23
C PHE A 641 -23.83 -2.09 2.91
N GLY A 642 -23.55 -2.95 1.97
CA GLY A 642 -23.21 -2.56 0.60
C GLY A 642 -23.81 -3.51 -0.42
N MET A 643 -24.12 -2.99 -1.61
CA MET A 643 -24.62 -3.77 -2.74
C MET A 643 -23.99 -3.26 -4.03
N SER A 644 -23.69 -4.14 -4.96
CA SER A 644 -23.24 -3.74 -6.28
C SER A 644 -23.79 -4.64 -7.38
N LEU A 645 -24.01 -4.05 -8.55
CA LEU A 645 -24.38 -4.73 -9.77
C LEU A 645 -23.32 -4.43 -10.84
N ALA A 646 -22.59 -5.44 -11.26
CA ALA A 646 -21.65 -5.39 -12.37
C ALA A 646 -22.24 -6.09 -13.60
N THR A 647 -22.19 -5.44 -14.77
CA THR A 647 -22.65 -6.00 -16.04
C THR A 647 -21.62 -5.80 -17.12
N ASP A 648 -21.31 -6.86 -17.87
CA ASP A 648 -20.38 -6.86 -19.01
C ASP A 648 -21.17 -6.93 -20.33
N PHE A 649 -20.85 -6.03 -21.27
CA PHE A 649 -21.49 -5.87 -22.59
C PHE A 649 -20.60 -6.32 -23.73
#